data_8c86b770c8b1b640d83cc5f0262b2435
#
_entry.id   8c86b770c8b1b640d83cc5f0262b2435
#
_cell.length_a   1.000
_cell.length_b   1.000
_cell.length_c   1.000
_cell.angle_alpha   90.00
_cell.angle_beta   90.00
_cell.angle_gamma   90.00
#
_symmetry.space_group_name_H-M   'P 1'
#
loop_
_entity.id
_entity.type
_entity.pdbx_description
1 polymer ?
#
loop_
_entity_poly.entity_id
_entity_poly.type
_entity_poly.pdbx_seq_one_letter_code
_entity_poly.pdbx_strand_id
1 'polypeptide(L)'
;MEPREAVEYLDDLRRFGVKEGFGRARRLLGAVGDPHEGLDTVTVGGSNGKGSVARTVESCLRHDGSSTGLYTSPHMYRLGERVRVDGRETRRVRMRNFVERVRPTVEEMVAEGDAPTFFETTTVMALDEFARRDVDDAVLEVGLGGRLDTTRLADSEVAAVTSVALEHTDVLGDTVEEVAREVAGVMPEDGVCVTGATGDALGVVRSTADEKGAELRVVGEGIEVESNGRDGFEQHLVVDARDEYELATPLLGEHQARNVAVAVGLAEELGVSSDAVRDGVRRADWRGRFEVVDRGPLVVLDAAHNPAAVGALVSALEGFDHDDLRVVFGSMSDKDNVGMASLLDGAAHVHAVEPSRSRAEDADSLAGVFEKQGVGASAHGGVVEGVRAALGSADEDDAVVIAGSLWTVAEARRLWTEDATAAAHGRAEDTKRYFASAELGAHDTPARTVRINDLRRDEALSLERVGSRVGASVSVSRYAPDTYVDAVVTATPDEYRSLLDEGVVRKPFDEVFGNGHETSVMGILNVTPDSFYDGGEHNAVDDAVERAHEMDEAGADVVDVGGESTRPGAEPVPVEEELDRVLPVVERIAGDLTVSVDSRKPEVARRALEAGADILNDVTGLADPETRRVAADADCRVVVMDSVNVPVDPGAESYYDDTVTDVARRLAERALDARRAGIDADNIILDPGVGFGKGTDGDLELVRRADEVASLGYPVLYGCSRKSFLGEATGAAKDERLSPSVAAHFHAALNGASYVRVHDVAETARALRLADALQDGS
;
A
#
# COMPACT_ATOMS: atom_id res chain seq x y z
N MET A 1 -2.34 10.57 -26.46
CA MET A 1 -1.39 9.48 -25.98
C MET A 1 -2.12 8.60 -25.02
N GLU A 2 -1.82 7.31 -24.98
CA GLU A 2 -2.38 6.43 -23.96
C GLU A 2 -1.72 6.68 -22.59
N PRO A 3 -2.41 6.44 -21.45
CA PRO A 3 -1.84 6.68 -20.11
C PRO A 3 -0.53 5.93 -19.86
N ARG A 4 -0.38 4.70 -20.37
CA ARG A 4 0.88 3.92 -20.26
C ARG A 4 2.02 4.57 -21.05
N GLU A 5 1.75 5.10 -22.25
CA GLU A 5 2.77 5.81 -23.05
C GLU A 5 3.31 7.06 -22.36
N ALA A 6 2.49 7.69 -21.50
CA ALA A 6 2.93 8.85 -20.72
C ALA A 6 3.93 8.45 -19.62
N VAL A 7 3.71 7.32 -18.95
CA VAL A 7 4.66 6.78 -17.96
C VAL A 7 5.99 6.42 -18.66
N GLU A 8 5.92 5.75 -19.82
CA GLU A 8 7.10 5.41 -20.63
C GLU A 8 7.87 6.67 -21.05
N TYR A 9 7.15 7.71 -21.47
CA TYR A 9 7.76 8.99 -21.83
C TYR A 9 8.51 9.64 -20.66
N LEU A 10 7.94 9.59 -19.46
CA LEU A 10 8.58 10.11 -18.26
C LEU A 10 9.82 9.27 -17.89
N ASP A 11 9.73 7.95 -17.91
CA ASP A 11 10.86 7.08 -17.60
C ASP A 11 12.02 7.23 -18.59
N ASP A 12 11.73 7.46 -19.86
CA ASP A 12 12.73 7.76 -20.88
C ASP A 12 13.61 8.98 -20.55
N LEU A 13 13.12 9.92 -19.74
CA LEU A 13 13.91 11.09 -19.31
C LEU A 13 15.06 10.73 -18.35
N ARG A 14 15.06 9.51 -17.74
CA ARG A 14 16.17 9.02 -16.90
C ARG A 14 17.50 8.96 -17.66
N ARG A 15 17.48 8.81 -18.98
CA ARG A 15 18.68 8.81 -19.83
C ARG A 15 19.48 10.13 -19.79
N PHE A 16 18.87 11.22 -19.32
CA PHE A 16 19.54 12.51 -19.24
C PHE A 16 20.29 12.74 -17.92
N GLY A 17 20.25 11.77 -16.99
CA GLY A 17 21.01 11.76 -15.76
C GLY A 17 20.65 12.88 -14.79
N VAL A 18 21.58 13.23 -13.90
CA VAL A 18 21.46 14.33 -12.93
C VAL A 18 22.10 15.59 -13.54
N LYS A 19 21.45 16.73 -13.35
CA LYS A 19 21.95 18.03 -13.84
C LYS A 19 21.68 19.11 -12.80
N GLU A 20 22.60 20.04 -12.65
CA GLU A 20 22.47 21.18 -11.72
C GLU A 20 21.69 22.35 -12.34
N GLY A 21 21.05 23.12 -11.47
CA GLY A 21 20.42 24.41 -11.78
C GLY A 21 18.92 24.34 -12.05
N PHE A 22 18.22 25.44 -11.80
CA PHE A 22 16.75 25.56 -11.85
C PHE A 22 16.17 25.96 -13.21
N GLY A 23 17.01 26.29 -14.19
CA GLY A 23 16.55 26.83 -15.47
C GLY A 23 15.56 25.93 -16.21
N ARG A 24 15.84 24.63 -16.27
CA ARG A 24 15.00 23.63 -16.93
C ARG A 24 13.66 23.44 -16.21
N ALA A 25 13.71 23.29 -14.89
CA ALA A 25 12.51 23.12 -14.08
C ALA A 25 11.60 24.36 -14.14
N ARG A 26 12.18 25.60 -14.16
CA ARG A 26 11.40 26.84 -14.35
C ARG A 26 10.72 26.90 -15.73
N ARG A 27 11.37 26.42 -16.79
CA ARG A 27 10.72 26.31 -18.11
C ARG A 27 9.53 25.36 -18.09
N LEU A 28 9.66 24.22 -17.39
CA LEU A 28 8.56 23.25 -17.22
C LEU A 28 7.42 23.84 -16.37
N LEU A 29 7.74 24.52 -15.25
CA LEU A 29 6.76 25.22 -14.41
C LEU A 29 5.98 26.25 -15.23
N GLY A 30 6.67 27.10 -15.98
CA GLY A 30 6.02 28.05 -16.89
C GLY A 30 5.10 27.41 -17.93
N ALA A 31 5.45 26.21 -18.44
CA ALA A 31 4.60 25.45 -19.39
C ALA A 31 3.27 24.96 -18.79
N VAL A 32 3.20 24.83 -17.47
CA VAL A 32 2.00 24.40 -16.72
C VAL A 32 1.32 25.54 -15.95
N GLY A 33 1.86 26.77 -16.01
CA GLY A 33 1.26 27.97 -15.45
C GLY A 33 1.74 28.29 -14.03
N ASP A 34 2.98 27.95 -13.71
CA ASP A 34 3.67 28.23 -12.44
C ASP A 34 2.88 27.82 -11.18
N PRO A 35 2.43 26.56 -11.10
CA PRO A 35 1.51 26.07 -10.06
C PRO A 35 2.09 26.16 -8.65
N HIS A 36 3.41 26.26 -8.50
CA HIS A 36 4.11 26.32 -7.22
C HIS A 36 3.91 27.66 -6.47
N GLU A 37 3.53 28.75 -7.17
CA GLU A 37 3.42 30.08 -6.55
C GLU A 37 2.23 30.24 -5.57
N GLY A 38 1.34 29.26 -5.52
CA GLY A 38 0.15 29.31 -4.65
C GLY A 38 0.03 28.13 -3.68
N LEU A 39 1.10 27.36 -3.50
CA LEU A 39 1.09 26.17 -2.62
C LEU A 39 1.81 26.48 -1.31
N ASP A 40 1.17 26.18 -0.18
CA ASP A 40 1.85 26.10 1.10
C ASP A 40 2.64 24.78 1.14
N THR A 41 3.98 24.90 1.33
CA THR A 41 4.86 23.76 1.17
C THR A 41 5.80 23.55 2.35
N VAL A 42 6.14 22.29 2.62
CA VAL A 42 7.15 21.85 3.58
C VAL A 42 8.20 21.04 2.86
N THR A 43 9.48 21.41 2.99
CA THR A 43 10.56 20.69 2.33
C THR A 43 11.37 19.84 3.32
N VAL A 44 11.54 18.55 3.02
CA VAL A 44 12.28 17.60 3.87
C VAL A 44 13.56 17.15 3.18
N GLY A 45 14.71 17.60 3.68
CA GLY A 45 16.06 17.22 3.24
C GLY A 45 16.79 16.33 4.24
N GLY A 46 17.92 15.77 3.84
CA GLY A 46 18.74 14.89 4.67
C GLY A 46 19.37 13.74 3.88
N SER A 47 20.22 12.96 4.52
CA SER A 47 20.73 11.70 3.95
C SER A 47 19.73 10.57 4.18
N ASN A 48 19.43 10.22 5.41
CA ASN A 48 18.49 9.16 5.76
C ASN A 48 17.26 9.72 6.50
N GLY A 49 16.11 9.06 6.38
CA GLY A 49 14.90 9.41 7.12
C GLY A 49 13.96 10.40 6.42
N LYS A 50 14.33 11.00 5.29
CA LYS A 50 13.51 11.96 4.53
C LYS A 50 12.08 11.48 4.30
N GLY A 51 11.93 10.31 3.67
CA GLY A 51 10.63 9.73 3.35
C GLY A 51 9.80 9.39 4.60
N SER A 52 10.43 8.91 5.68
CA SER A 52 9.76 8.64 6.96
C SER A 52 9.21 9.94 7.56
N VAL A 53 10.00 11.01 7.63
CA VAL A 53 9.56 12.33 8.12
C VAL A 53 8.46 12.89 7.24
N ALA A 54 8.67 12.94 5.92
CA ALA A 54 7.68 13.48 4.99
C ALA A 54 6.34 12.76 5.07
N ARG A 55 6.36 11.42 5.16
CA ARG A 55 5.16 10.59 5.31
C ARG A 55 4.45 10.83 6.65
N THR A 56 5.22 10.98 7.73
CA THR A 56 4.66 11.24 9.07
C THR A 56 3.98 12.61 9.11
N VAL A 57 4.62 13.65 8.57
CA VAL A 57 4.05 15.01 8.49
C VAL A 57 2.77 15.02 7.65
N GLU A 58 2.79 14.40 6.45
CA GLU A 58 1.60 14.26 5.60
C GLU A 58 0.47 13.57 6.35
N SER A 59 0.78 12.52 7.10
CA SER A 59 -0.22 11.80 7.89
C SER A 59 -0.81 12.69 8.99
N CYS A 60 -0.01 13.48 9.68
CA CYS A 60 -0.48 14.41 10.71
C CYS A 60 -1.39 15.50 10.13
N LEU A 61 -0.98 16.16 9.04
CA LEU A 61 -1.77 17.18 8.35
C LEU A 61 -3.12 16.64 7.90
N ARG A 62 -3.13 15.47 7.28
CA ARG A 62 -4.36 14.82 6.81
C ARG A 62 -5.31 14.45 7.95
N HIS A 63 -4.79 14.06 9.13
CA HIS A 63 -5.61 13.77 10.31
C HIS A 63 -6.11 15.04 11.01
N ASP A 64 -5.47 16.17 10.76
CA ASP A 64 -5.98 17.49 11.18
C ASP A 64 -7.05 18.06 10.22
N GLY A 65 -7.32 17.35 9.12
CA GLY A 65 -8.36 17.68 8.14
C GLY A 65 -7.87 18.46 6.92
N SER A 66 -6.56 18.69 6.78
CA SER A 66 -5.95 19.33 5.61
C SER A 66 -5.97 18.40 4.40
N SER A 67 -6.35 18.90 3.23
CA SER A 67 -6.08 18.21 1.96
C SER A 67 -4.58 18.31 1.67
N THR A 68 -3.89 17.16 1.61
CA THR A 68 -2.44 17.15 1.68
C THR A 68 -1.80 16.45 0.47
N GLY A 69 -0.87 17.16 -0.18
CA GLY A 69 0.02 16.61 -1.20
C GLY A 69 1.29 16.02 -0.58
N LEU A 70 1.77 14.89 -1.11
CA LEU A 70 3.05 14.29 -0.73
C LEU A 70 3.86 13.94 -1.98
N TYR A 71 5.08 14.48 -2.08
CA TYR A 71 6.06 14.09 -3.09
C TYR A 71 7.23 13.36 -2.44
N THR A 72 7.51 12.11 -2.90
CA THR A 72 8.60 11.28 -2.38
C THR A 72 9.42 10.64 -3.49
N SER A 73 10.67 10.25 -3.18
CA SER A 73 11.55 9.58 -4.13
C SER A 73 12.60 8.66 -3.46
N PRO A 74 12.96 7.54 -4.11
CA PRO A 74 12.36 6.96 -5.29
C PRO A 74 11.03 6.23 -5.01
N HIS A 75 10.29 5.78 -6.02
CA HIS A 75 9.17 4.87 -5.87
C HIS A 75 9.65 3.42 -5.74
N MET A 76 8.82 2.58 -5.12
CA MET A 76 9.10 1.15 -4.96
C MET A 76 8.66 0.35 -6.20
N TYR A 77 7.41 0.54 -6.64
CA TYR A 77 6.81 -0.19 -7.75
C TYR A 77 6.42 0.71 -8.92
N ARG A 78 5.72 1.80 -8.65
CA ARG A 78 5.04 2.61 -9.67
C ARG A 78 5.35 4.09 -9.53
N LEU A 79 5.43 4.76 -10.66
CA LEU A 79 5.67 6.21 -10.70
C LEU A 79 4.65 7.00 -9.88
N GLY A 80 3.39 6.54 -9.82
CA GLY A 80 2.31 7.18 -9.05
C GLY A 80 2.59 7.28 -7.54
N GLU A 81 3.39 6.38 -6.98
CA GLU A 81 3.78 6.41 -5.57
C GLU A 81 4.53 7.69 -5.18
N ARG A 82 5.22 8.32 -6.16
CA ARG A 82 5.96 9.57 -5.94
C ARG A 82 5.09 10.76 -5.64
N VAL A 83 3.85 10.75 -6.14
CA VAL A 83 2.92 11.87 -6.03
C VAL A 83 1.62 11.36 -5.44
N ARG A 84 1.35 11.75 -4.22
CA ARG A 84 0.14 11.36 -3.51
C ARG A 84 -0.65 12.59 -3.11
N VAL A 85 -1.97 12.48 -3.16
CA VAL A 85 -2.91 13.46 -2.59
C VAL A 85 -3.83 12.72 -1.63
N ASP A 86 -3.93 13.18 -0.41
CA ASP A 86 -4.72 12.57 0.68
C ASP A 86 -4.38 11.07 0.88
N GLY A 87 -3.07 10.74 0.83
CA GLY A 87 -2.53 9.39 0.96
C GLY A 87 -2.68 8.50 -0.28
N ARG A 88 -3.24 8.99 -1.40
CA ARG A 88 -3.52 8.23 -2.62
C ARG A 88 -2.59 8.58 -3.77
N GLU A 89 -2.14 7.55 -4.48
CA GLU A 89 -1.24 7.70 -5.62
C GLU A 89 -1.91 8.42 -6.81
N THR A 90 -1.12 9.23 -7.51
CA THR A 90 -1.56 9.90 -8.73
C THR A 90 -1.80 8.91 -9.86
N ARG A 91 -2.94 9.04 -10.54
CA ARG A 91 -3.39 8.17 -11.65
C ARG A 91 -2.58 8.39 -12.92
N ARG A 92 -2.41 7.33 -13.72
CA ARG A 92 -1.75 7.39 -15.04
C ARG A 92 -2.43 8.40 -15.99
N VAL A 93 -3.75 8.54 -15.92
CA VAL A 93 -4.48 9.54 -16.73
C VAL A 93 -4.08 10.98 -16.38
N ARG A 94 -3.76 11.26 -15.11
CA ARG A 94 -3.27 12.57 -14.67
C ARG A 94 -1.85 12.81 -15.18
N MET A 95 -0.98 11.81 -15.10
CA MET A 95 0.36 11.84 -15.68
C MET A 95 0.32 12.09 -17.18
N ARG A 96 -0.59 11.42 -17.91
CA ARG A 96 -0.84 11.68 -19.34
C ARG A 96 -1.21 13.13 -19.59
N ASN A 97 -2.17 13.66 -18.85
CA ASN A 97 -2.62 15.04 -19.02
C ASN A 97 -1.50 16.05 -18.74
N PHE A 98 -0.62 15.77 -17.77
CA PHE A 98 0.58 16.56 -17.53
C PHE A 98 1.56 16.45 -18.71
N VAL A 99 1.92 15.23 -19.12
CA VAL A 99 2.85 14.99 -20.23
C VAL A 99 2.39 15.67 -21.51
N GLU A 100 1.12 15.58 -21.87
CA GLU A 100 0.57 16.23 -23.07
C GLU A 100 0.76 17.76 -23.05
N ARG A 101 0.77 18.40 -21.88
CA ARG A 101 1.02 19.84 -21.73
C ARG A 101 2.51 20.21 -21.79
N VAL A 102 3.37 19.43 -21.12
CA VAL A 102 4.80 19.77 -21.05
C VAL A 102 5.61 19.25 -22.23
N ARG A 103 5.12 18.26 -22.96
CA ARG A 103 5.81 17.59 -24.07
C ARG A 103 6.36 18.56 -25.13
N PRO A 104 5.63 19.57 -25.61
CA PRO A 104 6.18 20.53 -26.60
C PRO A 104 7.41 21.25 -26.06
N THR A 105 7.38 21.69 -24.80
CA THR A 105 8.49 22.35 -24.12
C THR A 105 9.67 21.40 -23.94
N VAL A 106 9.43 20.15 -23.52
CA VAL A 106 10.48 19.12 -23.36
C VAL A 106 11.15 18.84 -24.71
N GLU A 107 10.38 18.66 -25.78
CA GLU A 107 10.92 18.40 -27.13
C GLU A 107 11.78 19.58 -27.63
N GLU A 108 11.38 20.82 -27.36
CA GLU A 108 12.18 22.02 -27.65
C GLU A 108 13.49 22.01 -26.85
N MET A 109 13.44 21.75 -25.53
CA MET A 109 14.62 21.68 -24.68
C MET A 109 15.58 20.54 -25.10
N VAL A 110 15.05 19.41 -25.51
CA VAL A 110 15.85 18.30 -26.09
C VAL A 110 16.55 18.74 -27.36
N ALA A 111 15.86 19.45 -28.26
CA ALA A 111 16.42 19.95 -29.52
C ALA A 111 17.53 21.00 -29.27
N GLU A 112 17.43 21.76 -28.20
CA GLU A 112 18.45 22.74 -27.75
C GLU A 112 19.66 22.06 -27.05
N GLY A 113 19.58 20.77 -26.73
CA GLY A 113 20.59 20.04 -25.97
C GLY A 113 20.52 20.24 -24.45
N ASP A 114 19.47 20.89 -23.95
CA ASP A 114 19.22 21.17 -22.53
C ASP A 114 17.97 20.42 -22.02
N ALA A 115 17.87 19.14 -22.34
CA ALA A 115 16.78 18.27 -21.93
C ALA A 115 16.59 18.27 -20.40
N PRO A 116 15.34 18.30 -19.89
CA PRO A 116 15.09 18.19 -18.47
C PRO A 116 15.38 16.78 -17.96
N THR A 117 15.70 16.67 -16.68
CA THR A 117 15.91 15.37 -16.02
C THR A 117 14.57 14.75 -15.63
N PHE A 118 14.59 13.45 -15.39
CA PHE A 118 13.43 12.72 -14.84
C PHE A 118 12.95 13.35 -13.51
N PHE A 119 13.89 13.67 -12.61
CA PHE A 119 13.55 14.24 -11.31
C PHE A 119 12.93 15.64 -11.45
N GLU A 120 13.52 16.54 -12.22
CA GLU A 120 12.95 17.87 -12.49
C GLU A 120 11.51 17.75 -13.02
N THR A 121 11.28 16.84 -13.98
CA THR A 121 9.96 16.66 -14.60
C THR A 121 8.95 16.09 -13.63
N THR A 122 9.32 15.10 -12.80
CA THR A 122 8.40 14.50 -11.82
C THR A 122 8.12 15.43 -10.63
N THR A 123 9.06 16.28 -10.23
CA THR A 123 8.80 17.33 -9.24
C THR A 123 7.79 18.35 -9.75
N VAL A 124 7.95 18.83 -11.00
CA VAL A 124 6.97 19.74 -11.62
C VAL A 124 5.60 19.06 -11.78
N MET A 125 5.58 17.77 -12.10
CA MET A 125 4.33 17.00 -12.17
C MET A 125 3.63 16.95 -10.81
N ALA A 126 4.36 16.79 -9.72
CA ALA A 126 3.81 16.80 -8.37
C ALA A 126 3.18 18.16 -8.03
N LEU A 127 3.91 19.25 -8.25
CA LEU A 127 3.41 20.61 -7.99
C LEU A 127 2.18 20.96 -8.84
N ASP A 128 2.14 20.52 -10.11
CA ASP A 128 0.97 20.69 -10.96
C ASP A 128 -0.24 19.88 -10.49
N GLU A 129 -0.03 18.65 -10.04
CA GLU A 129 -1.11 17.81 -9.49
C GLU A 129 -1.66 18.41 -8.19
N PHE A 130 -0.80 18.88 -7.28
CA PHE A 130 -1.19 19.50 -6.03
C PHE A 130 -2.02 20.76 -6.25
N ALA A 131 -1.57 21.67 -7.10
CA ALA A 131 -2.31 22.89 -7.43
C ALA A 131 -3.66 22.58 -8.10
N ARG A 132 -3.73 21.54 -8.96
CA ARG A 132 -4.98 21.14 -9.62
C ARG A 132 -5.97 20.47 -8.69
N ARG A 133 -5.48 19.91 -7.62
CA ARG A 133 -6.29 19.27 -6.58
C ARG A 133 -6.66 20.25 -5.47
N ASP A 134 -6.16 21.49 -5.55
CA ASP A 134 -6.40 22.55 -4.56
C ASP A 134 -6.05 22.06 -3.14
N VAL A 135 -4.87 21.40 -3.00
CA VAL A 135 -4.40 20.94 -1.69
C VAL A 135 -4.06 22.12 -0.80
N ASP A 136 -4.36 21.99 0.49
CA ASP A 136 -4.05 23.01 1.49
C ASP A 136 -2.55 23.05 1.79
N ASP A 137 -1.92 21.87 1.91
CA ASP A 137 -0.51 21.72 2.22
C ASP A 137 0.17 20.72 1.30
N ALA A 138 1.47 20.92 0.99
CA ALA A 138 2.26 19.95 0.23
C ALA A 138 3.60 19.65 0.91
N VAL A 139 3.87 18.38 1.17
CA VAL A 139 5.14 17.91 1.75
C VAL A 139 6.05 17.37 0.65
N LEU A 140 7.24 17.94 0.53
CA LEU A 140 8.18 17.69 -0.56
C LEU A 140 9.46 17.04 -0.04
N GLU A 141 9.71 15.78 -0.41
CA GLU A 141 10.98 15.11 -0.16
C GLU A 141 12.03 15.55 -1.20
N VAL A 142 13.16 16.01 -0.72
CA VAL A 142 14.34 16.36 -1.54
C VAL A 142 14.92 15.09 -2.19
N GLY A 143 15.24 15.16 -3.47
CA GLY A 143 15.83 14.03 -4.18
C GLY A 143 17.30 13.83 -3.84
N LEU A 144 18.11 14.89 -3.91
CA LEU A 144 19.54 14.83 -3.67
C LEU A 144 20.09 16.18 -3.17
N GLY A 145 20.84 16.14 -2.07
CA GLY A 145 21.41 17.35 -1.46
C GLY A 145 20.30 18.24 -0.90
N GLY A 146 20.15 19.45 -1.40
CA GLY A 146 19.14 20.40 -0.96
C GLY A 146 19.28 21.76 -1.64
N ARG A 147 20.47 22.33 -1.68
CA ARG A 147 20.74 23.69 -2.18
C ARG A 147 20.30 23.90 -3.64
N LEU A 148 20.47 22.90 -4.49
CA LEU A 148 20.15 22.93 -5.93
C LEU A 148 19.03 21.97 -6.31
N ASP A 149 18.32 21.40 -5.33
CA ASP A 149 17.21 20.49 -5.59
C ASP A 149 15.98 21.25 -6.13
N THR A 150 15.29 20.63 -7.07
CA THR A 150 14.12 21.22 -7.76
C THR A 150 12.97 21.55 -6.79
N THR A 151 12.83 20.81 -5.69
CA THR A 151 11.80 21.06 -4.67
C THR A 151 11.91 22.46 -4.05
N ARG A 152 13.10 23.06 -4.03
CA ARG A 152 13.29 24.43 -3.55
C ARG A 152 12.60 25.52 -4.36
N LEU A 153 12.15 25.21 -5.57
CA LEU A 153 11.39 26.16 -6.37
C LEU A 153 10.00 26.46 -5.76
N ALA A 154 9.53 25.63 -4.85
CA ALA A 154 8.28 25.83 -4.13
C ALA A 154 8.36 26.84 -2.97
N ASP A 155 9.56 27.31 -2.63
CA ASP A 155 9.84 28.38 -1.66
C ASP A 155 9.17 28.17 -0.29
N SER A 156 9.39 27.00 0.31
CA SER A 156 8.78 26.59 1.59
C SER A 156 9.23 27.51 2.75
N GLU A 157 8.31 27.92 3.62
CA GLU A 157 8.60 28.67 4.85
C GLU A 157 9.06 27.75 6.00
N VAL A 158 8.73 26.46 5.92
CA VAL A 158 9.09 25.44 6.92
C VAL A 158 9.86 24.32 6.23
N ALA A 159 10.99 23.92 6.82
CA ALA A 159 11.80 22.83 6.28
C ALA A 159 12.35 21.92 7.38
N ALA A 160 12.81 20.73 6.98
CA ALA A 160 13.59 19.86 7.85
C ALA A 160 14.91 19.44 7.24
N VAL A 161 15.90 19.25 8.11
CA VAL A 161 17.13 18.50 7.86
C VAL A 161 17.11 17.27 8.78
N THR A 162 16.88 16.08 8.21
CA THR A 162 16.74 14.85 9.01
C THR A 162 18.08 14.41 9.59
N SER A 163 18.72 13.40 9.08
CA SER A 163 20.09 13.02 9.43
C SER A 163 21.04 13.36 8.28
N VAL A 164 22.32 13.53 8.57
CA VAL A 164 23.37 13.73 7.58
C VAL A 164 24.42 12.63 7.73
N ALA A 165 24.70 11.95 6.63
CA ALA A 165 25.74 10.93 6.54
C ALA A 165 26.54 11.11 5.24
N LEU A 166 27.73 10.51 5.18
CA LEU A 166 28.54 10.53 3.98
C LEU A 166 27.88 9.63 2.91
N GLU A 167 27.34 10.26 1.88
CA GLU A 167 26.75 9.59 0.73
C GLU A 167 26.82 10.47 -0.51
N HIS A 168 26.71 9.87 -1.70
CA HIS A 168 26.77 10.60 -2.97
C HIS A 168 28.00 11.54 -3.06
N THR A 169 29.16 11.04 -2.63
CA THR A 169 30.40 11.85 -2.52
C THR A 169 30.83 12.45 -3.85
N ASP A 170 30.56 11.80 -4.97
CA ASP A 170 30.82 12.33 -6.32
C ASP A 170 30.08 13.63 -6.64
N VAL A 171 29.00 13.95 -5.89
CA VAL A 171 28.12 15.11 -6.14
C VAL A 171 28.06 16.06 -4.96
N LEU A 172 27.99 15.55 -3.72
CA LEU A 172 27.71 16.36 -2.53
C LEU A 172 28.97 16.77 -1.75
N GLY A 173 30.10 16.10 -2.01
CA GLY A 173 31.38 16.36 -1.34
C GLY A 173 31.95 15.17 -0.59
N ASP A 174 33.24 15.25 -0.25
CA ASP A 174 34.02 14.15 0.31
C ASP A 174 33.99 14.11 1.85
N THR A 175 33.37 15.11 2.51
CA THR A 175 33.26 15.19 3.97
C THR A 175 31.82 15.39 4.43
N VAL A 176 31.55 14.99 5.69
CA VAL A 176 30.23 15.17 6.31
C VAL A 176 29.81 16.63 6.32
N GLU A 177 30.75 17.54 6.53
CA GLU A 177 30.53 19.00 6.55
C GLU A 177 30.14 19.54 5.17
N GLU A 178 30.71 19.02 4.09
CA GLU A 178 30.37 19.40 2.72
C GLU A 178 28.95 18.90 2.40
N VAL A 179 28.64 17.62 2.69
CA VAL A 179 27.31 17.06 2.53
C VAL A 179 26.30 17.84 3.37
N ALA A 180 26.62 18.17 4.64
CA ALA A 180 25.75 18.93 5.52
C ALA A 180 25.41 20.31 4.96
N ARG A 181 26.38 20.98 4.31
CA ARG A 181 26.17 22.31 3.70
C ARG A 181 25.23 22.24 2.50
N GLU A 182 25.37 21.20 1.65
CA GLU A 182 24.48 21.00 0.52
C GLU A 182 23.05 20.66 1.00
N VAL A 183 22.92 19.77 2.00
CA VAL A 183 21.62 19.38 2.57
C VAL A 183 20.96 20.57 3.31
N ALA A 184 21.71 21.31 4.14
CA ALA A 184 21.20 22.48 4.86
C ALA A 184 20.73 23.61 3.91
N GLY A 185 21.09 23.52 2.64
CA GLY A 185 20.60 24.42 1.60
C GLY A 185 19.08 24.44 1.44
N VAL A 186 18.33 23.44 1.95
CA VAL A 186 16.85 23.41 1.94
C VAL A 186 16.23 24.46 2.84
N MET A 187 16.93 24.93 3.85
CA MET A 187 16.41 25.91 4.81
C MET A 187 15.85 27.14 4.11
N PRO A 188 14.69 27.61 4.53
CA PRO A 188 14.14 28.88 4.08
C PRO A 188 15.01 30.08 4.57
N GLU A 189 14.82 31.23 3.95
CA GLU A 189 15.32 32.48 4.47
C GLU A 189 14.26 33.08 5.41
N ASP A 190 14.69 33.48 6.61
CA ASP A 190 13.80 34.01 7.67
C ASP A 190 12.64 33.07 8.09
N GLY A 191 12.69 31.78 7.76
CA GLY A 191 11.68 30.77 8.11
C GLY A 191 12.12 29.84 9.24
N VAL A 192 11.52 28.64 9.32
CA VAL A 192 11.78 27.65 10.38
C VAL A 192 12.40 26.39 9.81
N CYS A 193 13.43 25.86 10.49
CA CYS A 193 13.99 24.55 10.18
C CYS A 193 14.02 23.66 11.43
N VAL A 194 13.49 22.44 11.30
CA VAL A 194 13.60 21.40 12.33
C VAL A 194 14.70 20.42 11.93
N THR A 195 15.61 20.07 12.85
CA THR A 195 16.71 19.16 12.49
C THR A 195 16.92 18.01 13.47
N GLY A 196 17.14 16.83 12.89
CA GLY A 196 17.64 15.64 13.58
C GLY A 196 19.15 15.43 13.41
N ALA A 197 19.88 16.35 12.78
CA ALA A 197 21.32 16.24 12.61
C ALA A 197 22.06 16.26 13.95
N THR A 198 23.23 15.62 13.99
CA THR A 198 24.07 15.49 15.20
C THR A 198 25.55 15.77 14.87
N GLY A 199 26.38 15.92 15.90
CA GLY A 199 27.83 16.05 15.73
C GLY A 199 28.26 17.22 14.83
N ASP A 200 29.26 16.98 13.98
CA ASP A 200 29.85 18.01 13.09
C ASP A 200 28.83 18.54 12.07
N ALA A 201 27.92 17.66 11.60
CA ALA A 201 26.84 18.06 10.70
C ALA A 201 25.90 19.09 11.33
N LEU A 202 25.57 18.96 12.63
CA LEU A 202 24.74 19.93 13.36
C LEU A 202 25.41 21.29 13.43
N GLY A 203 26.75 21.34 13.59
CA GLY A 203 27.51 22.57 13.57
C GLY A 203 27.34 23.34 12.25
N VAL A 204 27.36 22.64 11.12
CA VAL A 204 27.14 23.24 9.79
C VAL A 204 25.69 23.69 9.62
N VAL A 205 24.72 22.84 10.06
CA VAL A 205 23.31 23.18 10.02
C VAL A 205 22.99 24.46 10.78
N ARG A 206 23.57 24.66 11.99
CA ARG A 206 23.46 25.89 12.79
C ARG A 206 24.04 27.09 12.07
N SER A 207 25.27 26.95 11.52
CA SER A 207 25.90 28.06 10.79
C SER A 207 25.05 28.49 9.58
N THR A 208 24.46 27.53 8.89
CA THR A 208 23.58 27.82 7.74
C THR A 208 22.27 28.49 8.18
N ALA A 209 21.72 28.10 9.33
CA ALA A 209 20.52 28.74 9.90
C ALA A 209 20.83 30.21 10.27
N ASP A 210 21.96 30.45 10.94
CA ASP A 210 22.41 31.80 11.26
C ASP A 210 22.62 32.69 10.01
N GLU A 211 23.22 32.10 8.95
CA GLU A 211 23.45 32.81 7.68
C GLU A 211 22.16 33.18 6.96
N LYS A 212 21.10 32.33 7.09
CA LYS A 212 19.81 32.54 6.44
C LYS A 212 18.78 33.26 7.31
N GLY A 213 19.11 33.55 8.59
CA GLY A 213 18.17 34.12 9.55
C GLY A 213 17.05 33.14 9.95
N ALA A 214 17.19 31.85 9.69
CA ALA A 214 16.19 30.84 9.97
C ALA A 214 16.16 30.44 11.45
N GLU A 215 14.97 30.29 12.02
CA GLU A 215 14.79 29.70 13.33
C GLU A 215 15.12 28.20 13.27
N LEU A 216 16.02 27.71 14.13
CA LEU A 216 16.44 26.34 14.15
C LEU A 216 15.93 25.62 15.41
N ARG A 217 15.10 24.57 15.23
CA ARG A 217 14.68 23.64 16.28
C ARG A 217 15.45 22.35 16.16
N VAL A 218 16.04 21.88 17.25
CA VAL A 218 16.98 20.73 17.24
C VAL A 218 16.45 19.61 18.10
N VAL A 219 16.39 18.39 17.53
CA VAL A 219 16.08 17.17 18.30
C VAL A 219 17.27 16.80 19.18
N GLY A 220 17.03 16.70 20.49
CA GLY A 220 18.02 16.61 21.56
C GLY A 220 18.35 17.97 22.20
N GLU A 221 17.69 19.08 21.76
CA GLU A 221 17.78 20.41 22.35
C GLU A 221 16.45 21.15 22.15
N GLY A 222 15.53 20.99 23.10
CA GLY A 222 14.19 21.61 23.04
C GLY A 222 13.14 20.81 22.24
N ILE A 223 13.52 19.71 21.62
CA ILE A 223 12.65 18.60 21.21
C ILE A 223 13.35 17.35 21.72
N GLU A 224 12.87 16.80 22.82
CA GLU A 224 13.43 15.57 23.38
C GLU A 224 12.57 14.37 22.96
N VAL A 225 13.19 13.20 22.77
CA VAL A 225 12.50 11.98 22.45
C VAL A 225 13.05 10.81 23.25
N GLU A 226 12.16 10.09 23.91
CA GLU A 226 12.49 8.88 24.68
C GLU A 226 11.67 7.71 24.15
N SER A 227 12.32 6.55 23.99
CA SER A 227 11.65 5.31 23.63
C SER A 227 11.22 4.59 24.91
N ASN A 228 9.92 4.36 25.09
CA ASN A 228 9.32 3.67 26.22
C ASN A 228 9.07 2.17 25.94
N GLY A 229 9.83 1.62 24.98
CA GLY A 229 9.70 0.22 24.61
C GLY A 229 8.79 0.01 23.42
N ARG A 230 8.29 -1.21 23.29
CA ARG A 230 7.53 -1.66 22.12
C ARG A 230 6.45 -2.64 22.56
N ASP A 231 5.29 -2.56 21.93
CA ASP A 231 4.22 -3.56 22.00
C ASP A 231 4.01 -4.16 20.61
N GLY A 232 4.39 -5.43 20.44
CA GLY A 232 4.42 -6.07 19.13
C GLY A 232 5.32 -5.33 18.14
N PHE A 233 4.74 -4.72 17.12
CA PHE A 233 5.43 -3.94 16.07
C PHE A 233 5.05 -2.45 16.11
N GLU A 234 4.55 -1.95 17.23
CA GLU A 234 4.41 -0.54 17.52
C GLU A 234 5.45 -0.10 18.55
N GLN A 235 6.22 0.92 18.25
CA GLN A 235 7.17 1.55 19.17
C GLN A 235 6.46 2.67 19.92
N HIS A 236 6.61 2.69 21.25
CA HIS A 236 6.08 3.74 22.11
C HIS A 236 7.13 4.81 22.38
N LEU A 237 6.76 6.05 22.17
CA LEU A 237 7.65 7.21 22.32
C LEU A 237 7.00 8.26 23.22
N VAL A 238 7.84 8.97 23.97
CA VAL A 238 7.49 10.26 24.53
C VAL A 238 8.29 11.33 23.82
N VAL A 239 7.60 12.30 23.23
CA VAL A 239 8.24 13.46 22.58
C VAL A 239 7.83 14.69 23.40
N ASP A 240 8.83 15.35 23.99
CA ASP A 240 8.67 16.63 24.70
C ASP A 240 9.18 17.75 23.78
N ALA A 241 8.26 18.55 23.26
CA ALA A 241 8.54 19.65 22.33
C ALA A 241 7.86 20.94 22.84
N ARG A 242 6.92 21.56 22.13
CA ARG A 242 6.09 22.62 22.70
C ARG A 242 5.02 22.04 23.64
N ASP A 243 4.51 20.89 23.25
CA ASP A 243 3.64 20.04 24.06
C ASP A 243 4.34 18.70 24.33
N GLU A 244 3.84 17.93 25.32
CA GLU A 244 4.26 16.57 25.57
C GLU A 244 3.33 15.58 24.86
N TYR A 245 3.93 14.67 24.09
CA TYR A 245 3.22 13.68 23.29
C TYR A 245 3.58 12.27 23.73
N GLU A 246 2.61 11.48 24.17
CA GLU A 246 2.70 10.02 24.25
C GLU A 246 2.25 9.46 22.89
N LEU A 247 3.16 8.81 22.18
CA LEU A 247 2.98 8.36 20.80
C LEU A 247 3.20 6.87 20.65
N ALA A 248 2.44 6.25 19.75
CA ALA A 248 2.74 4.94 19.20
C ALA A 248 3.03 5.10 17.69
N THR A 249 4.05 4.42 17.18
CA THR A 249 4.44 4.49 15.77
C THR A 249 4.77 3.11 15.20
N PRO A 250 4.38 2.80 13.95
CA PRO A 250 4.80 1.58 13.26
C PRO A 250 6.24 1.65 12.75
N LEU A 251 6.89 2.81 12.83
CA LEU A 251 8.28 3.02 12.42
C LEU A 251 9.21 2.60 13.57
N LEU A 252 9.99 1.54 13.36
CA LEU A 252 10.77 0.87 14.41
C LEU A 252 12.25 1.30 14.40
N GLY A 253 12.82 1.40 15.59
CA GLY A 253 14.24 1.71 15.85
C GLY A 253 14.48 3.15 16.33
N GLU A 254 15.61 3.36 16.99
CA GLU A 254 15.98 4.66 17.58
C GLU A 254 16.09 5.79 16.51
N HIS A 255 16.58 5.45 15.33
CA HIS A 255 16.64 6.40 14.22
C HIS A 255 15.25 6.87 13.78
N GLN A 256 14.24 5.99 13.84
CA GLN A 256 12.85 6.35 13.54
C GLN A 256 12.21 7.16 14.67
N ALA A 257 12.55 6.89 15.94
CA ALA A 257 12.13 7.75 17.04
C ALA A 257 12.60 9.20 16.82
N ARG A 258 13.84 9.40 16.38
CA ARG A 258 14.36 10.72 16.00
C ARG A 258 13.63 11.32 14.79
N ASN A 259 13.31 10.52 13.77
CA ASN A 259 12.54 10.98 12.62
C ASN A 259 11.13 11.42 13.01
N VAL A 260 10.47 10.68 13.92
CA VAL A 260 9.15 11.05 14.48
C VAL A 260 9.26 12.37 15.24
N ALA A 261 10.30 12.57 16.05
CA ALA A 261 10.51 13.83 16.77
C ALA A 261 10.71 15.04 15.80
N VAL A 262 11.41 14.85 14.69
CA VAL A 262 11.51 15.86 13.63
C VAL A 262 10.12 16.15 13.03
N ALA A 263 9.34 15.09 12.75
CA ALA A 263 8.00 15.26 12.18
C ALA A 263 7.02 15.95 13.15
N VAL A 264 7.10 15.65 14.45
CA VAL A 264 6.32 16.34 15.51
C VAL A 264 6.70 17.83 15.53
N GLY A 265 7.99 18.15 15.52
CA GLY A 265 8.44 19.54 15.47
C GLY A 265 7.94 20.30 14.25
N LEU A 266 7.88 19.66 13.06
CA LEU A 266 7.28 20.23 11.85
C LEU A 266 5.76 20.40 11.99
N ALA A 267 5.05 19.39 12.51
CA ALA A 267 3.61 19.43 12.69
C ALA A 267 3.18 20.58 13.63
N GLU A 268 3.97 20.85 14.69
CA GLU A 268 3.75 21.99 15.57
C GLU A 268 3.94 23.35 14.86
N GLU A 269 4.95 23.47 13.96
CA GLU A 269 5.14 24.70 13.17
C GLU A 269 3.99 24.94 12.19
N LEU A 270 3.39 23.85 11.69
CA LEU A 270 2.24 23.89 10.79
C LEU A 270 0.90 24.07 11.53
N GLY A 271 0.91 24.11 12.87
CA GLY A 271 -0.28 24.34 13.67
C GLY A 271 -1.20 23.13 13.80
N VAL A 272 -0.70 21.92 13.53
CA VAL A 272 -1.44 20.65 13.65
C VAL A 272 -1.81 20.41 15.11
N SER A 273 -3.05 20.02 15.36
CA SER A 273 -3.55 19.72 16.71
C SER A 273 -2.85 18.50 17.31
N SER A 274 -2.71 18.50 18.66
CA SER A 274 -2.03 17.40 19.38
C SER A 274 -2.70 16.03 19.16
N ASP A 275 -4.02 16.00 18.98
CA ASP A 275 -4.74 14.76 18.67
C ASP A 275 -4.44 14.27 17.26
N ALA A 276 -4.38 15.17 16.27
CA ALA A 276 -4.01 14.84 14.90
C ALA A 276 -2.53 14.39 14.78
N VAL A 277 -1.64 14.95 15.60
CA VAL A 277 -0.25 14.46 15.71
C VAL A 277 -0.22 13.01 16.20
N ARG A 278 -0.95 12.66 17.27
CA ARG A 278 -1.03 11.30 17.80
C ARG A 278 -1.56 10.32 16.76
N ASP A 279 -2.68 10.65 16.15
CA ASP A 279 -3.33 9.82 15.12
C ASP A 279 -2.48 9.70 13.87
N GLY A 280 -1.87 10.79 13.42
CA GLY A 280 -1.03 10.84 12.23
C GLY A 280 0.24 10.01 12.38
N VAL A 281 0.93 10.11 13.51
CA VAL A 281 2.15 9.33 13.82
C VAL A 281 1.83 7.84 13.87
N ARG A 282 0.73 7.46 14.53
CA ARG A 282 0.31 6.06 14.67
C ARG A 282 -0.01 5.41 13.32
N ARG A 283 -0.45 6.18 12.34
CA ARG A 283 -0.87 5.70 11.00
C ARG A 283 0.14 5.99 9.90
N ALA A 284 1.32 6.50 10.26
CA ALA A 284 2.39 6.81 9.32
C ALA A 284 3.21 5.55 8.98
N ASP A 285 2.60 4.59 8.26
CA ASP A 285 3.33 3.44 7.73
C ASP A 285 4.19 3.83 6.53
N TRP A 286 5.43 3.28 6.46
CA TRP A 286 6.35 3.53 5.37
C TRP A 286 7.04 2.23 4.94
N ARG A 287 6.61 1.68 3.82
CA ARG A 287 7.05 0.38 3.28
C ARG A 287 8.56 0.31 3.10
N GLY A 288 9.14 -0.84 3.44
CA GLY A 288 10.58 -1.07 3.33
C GLY A 288 11.42 -0.25 4.31
N ARG A 289 10.85 0.12 5.47
CA ARG A 289 11.57 0.72 6.59
C ARG A 289 11.33 -0.10 7.83
N PHE A 290 12.22 -1.06 8.08
CA PHE A 290 12.08 -2.11 9.08
C PHE A 290 10.68 -2.73 9.04
N GLU A 291 10.23 -3.07 7.85
CA GLU A 291 8.91 -3.63 7.63
C GLU A 291 8.92 -5.12 7.95
N VAL A 292 8.25 -5.51 9.02
CA VAL A 292 8.08 -6.92 9.38
C VAL A 292 6.95 -7.49 8.55
N VAL A 293 7.20 -8.55 7.79
CA VAL A 293 6.22 -9.18 6.87
C VAL A 293 5.88 -10.62 7.28
N ASP A 294 6.66 -11.21 8.17
CA ASP A 294 6.40 -12.53 8.76
C ASP A 294 6.98 -12.60 10.16
N ARG A 295 6.47 -13.51 11.00
CA ARG A 295 6.82 -13.63 12.43
C ARG A 295 7.53 -14.92 12.82
N GLY A 296 7.41 -15.95 12.02
CA GLY A 296 8.05 -17.24 12.26
C GLY A 296 8.45 -17.94 10.95
N PRO A 297 9.72 -17.77 10.49
CA PRO A 297 10.80 -16.91 11.03
C PRO A 297 10.45 -15.41 10.98
N LEU A 298 11.15 -14.61 11.81
CA LEU A 298 11.00 -13.15 11.74
C LEU A 298 11.55 -12.64 10.39
N VAL A 299 10.69 -12.10 9.53
CA VAL A 299 11.13 -11.56 8.22
C VAL A 299 11.03 -10.05 8.21
N VAL A 300 12.16 -9.38 7.98
CA VAL A 300 12.26 -7.91 7.95
C VAL A 300 12.71 -7.43 6.58
N LEU A 301 11.99 -6.47 6.03
CA LEU A 301 12.34 -5.75 4.81
C LEU A 301 12.84 -4.34 5.16
N ASP A 302 14.09 -4.01 4.81
CA ASP A 302 14.62 -2.66 5.02
C ASP A 302 15.46 -2.19 3.83
N ALA A 303 15.15 -1.03 3.29
CA ALA A 303 15.87 -0.43 2.17
C ALA A 303 17.18 0.27 2.58
N ALA A 304 17.81 -0.13 3.68
CA ALA A 304 19.13 0.31 4.07
C ALA A 304 20.14 0.05 2.94
N HIS A 305 20.85 1.09 2.50
CA HIS A 305 21.71 1.06 1.32
C HIS A 305 23.00 1.89 1.47
N ASN A 306 23.32 2.27 2.68
CA ASN A 306 24.60 2.86 3.09
C ASN A 306 25.00 2.37 4.49
N PRO A 307 26.27 2.49 4.92
CA PRO A 307 26.72 1.96 6.21
C PRO A 307 25.94 2.50 7.41
N ALA A 308 25.56 3.78 7.41
CA ALA A 308 24.80 4.38 8.52
C ALA A 308 23.39 3.76 8.64
N ALA A 309 22.70 3.52 7.51
CA ALA A 309 21.38 2.89 7.48
C ALA A 309 21.45 1.41 7.88
N VAL A 310 22.47 0.67 7.41
CA VAL A 310 22.68 -0.74 7.83
C VAL A 310 22.99 -0.85 9.32
N GLY A 311 23.79 0.06 9.87
CA GLY A 311 24.03 0.13 11.31
C GLY A 311 22.74 0.39 12.11
N ALA A 312 21.86 1.26 11.62
CA ALA A 312 20.57 1.52 12.23
C ALA A 312 19.63 0.29 12.16
N LEU A 313 19.63 -0.43 11.04
CA LEU A 313 18.90 -1.69 10.86
C LEU A 313 19.37 -2.76 11.85
N VAL A 314 20.68 -2.97 11.97
CA VAL A 314 21.27 -3.95 12.91
C VAL A 314 20.89 -3.59 14.34
N SER A 315 21.01 -2.31 14.73
CA SER A 315 20.60 -1.86 16.07
C SER A 315 19.10 -2.07 16.33
N ALA A 316 18.25 -1.88 15.34
CA ALA A 316 16.81 -2.13 15.47
C ALA A 316 16.51 -3.64 15.65
N LEU A 317 17.28 -4.52 15.00
CA LEU A 317 17.16 -5.98 15.14
C LEU A 317 17.52 -6.49 16.53
N GLU A 318 18.43 -5.82 17.26
CA GLU A 318 18.76 -6.18 18.65
C GLU A 318 17.54 -6.15 19.59
N GLY A 319 16.49 -5.44 19.21
CA GLY A 319 15.23 -5.40 19.94
C GLY A 319 14.33 -6.62 19.71
N PHE A 320 14.71 -7.58 18.84
CA PHE A 320 13.91 -8.75 18.49
C PHE A 320 14.68 -10.02 18.81
N ASP A 321 14.08 -10.90 19.60
CA ASP A 321 14.69 -12.21 19.91
C ASP A 321 14.75 -13.06 18.63
N HIS A 322 15.93 -13.61 18.34
CA HIS A 322 16.15 -14.55 17.24
C HIS A 322 17.42 -15.36 17.51
N ASP A 323 17.47 -16.60 17.01
CA ASP A 323 18.62 -17.48 17.16
C ASP A 323 19.69 -17.14 16.11
N ASP A 324 19.44 -17.43 14.85
CA ASP A 324 20.35 -17.15 13.73
C ASP A 324 19.81 -16.00 12.86
N LEU A 325 20.73 -15.13 12.40
CA LEU A 325 20.41 -14.08 11.42
C LEU A 325 20.83 -14.53 10.02
N ARG A 326 19.88 -14.61 9.11
CA ARG A 326 20.13 -14.80 7.67
C ARG A 326 19.83 -13.48 6.92
N VAL A 327 20.70 -13.11 6.01
CA VAL A 327 20.56 -11.85 5.28
C VAL A 327 20.43 -12.13 3.78
N VAL A 328 19.38 -11.61 3.14
CA VAL A 328 19.31 -11.52 1.69
C VAL A 328 19.77 -10.11 1.30
N PHE A 329 20.90 -10.02 0.62
CA PHE A 329 21.56 -8.74 0.36
C PHE A 329 21.74 -8.50 -1.14
N GLY A 330 21.14 -7.40 -1.64
CA GLY A 330 21.31 -6.96 -3.01
C GLY A 330 21.49 -5.44 -3.06
N SER A 331 22.57 -4.97 -3.68
CA SER A 331 22.96 -3.57 -3.68
C SER A 331 23.28 -3.04 -5.08
N MET A 332 23.57 -1.75 -5.18
CA MET A 332 24.02 -1.10 -6.41
C MET A 332 25.55 -1.02 -6.43
N SER A 333 26.14 -1.02 -7.61
CA SER A 333 27.60 -1.01 -7.83
C SER A 333 28.29 0.29 -7.40
N ASP A 334 27.52 1.37 -7.23
CA ASP A 334 28.00 2.68 -6.78
C ASP A 334 27.96 2.87 -5.25
N LYS A 335 27.61 1.83 -4.49
CA LYS A 335 27.47 1.88 -3.02
C LYS A 335 28.71 1.32 -2.29
N ASP A 336 28.88 1.73 -1.03
CA ASP A 336 29.90 1.18 -0.16
C ASP A 336 29.52 -0.21 0.37
N ASN A 337 29.61 -1.19 -0.52
CA ASN A 337 29.27 -2.58 -0.22
C ASN A 337 30.20 -3.19 0.86
N VAL A 338 31.45 -2.74 0.95
CA VAL A 338 32.39 -3.22 1.95
C VAL A 338 32.03 -2.68 3.33
N GLY A 339 31.74 -1.37 3.43
CA GLY A 339 31.31 -0.76 4.69
C GLY A 339 30.00 -1.36 5.21
N MET A 340 29.03 -1.62 4.34
CA MET A 340 27.78 -2.27 4.72
C MET A 340 27.98 -3.72 5.18
N ALA A 341 28.77 -4.51 4.45
CA ALA A 341 29.05 -5.91 4.82
C ALA A 341 29.77 -6.03 6.17
N SER A 342 30.63 -5.07 6.51
CA SER A 342 31.35 -5.08 7.79
C SER A 342 30.44 -4.91 9.03
N LEU A 343 29.21 -4.41 8.83
CA LEU A 343 28.21 -4.22 9.88
C LEU A 343 27.25 -5.42 10.01
N LEU A 344 27.34 -6.37 9.07
CA LEU A 344 26.55 -7.60 9.03
C LEU A 344 27.40 -8.84 9.35
N ASP A 345 28.51 -8.66 10.03
CA ASP A 345 29.47 -9.72 10.40
C ASP A 345 28.90 -10.75 11.39
N GLY A 346 27.81 -10.41 12.10
CA GLY A 346 27.03 -11.30 12.95
C GLY A 346 26.07 -12.24 12.21
N ALA A 347 25.91 -12.11 10.89
CA ALA A 347 25.00 -12.97 10.13
C ALA A 347 25.51 -14.41 10.04
N ALA A 348 24.65 -15.40 10.30
CA ALA A 348 24.96 -16.82 10.14
C ALA A 348 25.21 -17.18 8.67
N HIS A 349 24.46 -16.56 7.76
CA HIS A 349 24.66 -16.72 6.32
C HIS A 349 24.10 -15.53 5.54
N VAL A 350 24.75 -15.20 4.40
CA VAL A 350 24.29 -14.18 3.47
C VAL A 350 23.92 -14.79 2.12
N HIS A 351 22.72 -14.51 1.66
CA HIS A 351 22.24 -14.82 0.32
C HIS A 351 22.40 -13.58 -0.54
N ALA A 352 23.52 -13.47 -1.25
CA ALA A 352 23.80 -12.38 -2.17
C ALA A 352 22.91 -12.49 -3.42
N VAL A 353 22.26 -11.41 -3.80
CA VAL A 353 21.30 -11.39 -4.91
C VAL A 353 21.54 -10.19 -5.84
N GLU A 354 21.17 -10.35 -7.12
CA GLU A 354 21.19 -9.28 -8.10
C GLU A 354 19.76 -8.81 -8.39
N PRO A 355 19.35 -7.62 -7.91
CA PRO A 355 18.06 -7.06 -8.27
C PRO A 355 18.00 -6.68 -9.75
N SER A 356 16.83 -6.74 -10.37
CA SER A 356 16.61 -6.55 -11.81
C SER A 356 16.79 -5.08 -12.23
N ARG A 357 18.00 -4.55 -12.06
CA ARG A 357 18.38 -3.17 -12.40
C ARG A 357 19.74 -3.11 -13.07
N SER A 358 19.88 -2.20 -14.04
CA SER A 358 21.11 -2.07 -14.85
C SER A 358 22.36 -1.66 -14.06
N ARG A 359 22.21 -1.13 -12.83
CA ARG A 359 23.30 -0.74 -11.93
C ARG A 359 23.42 -1.68 -10.72
N ALA A 360 22.74 -2.81 -10.74
CA ALA A 360 22.88 -3.79 -9.67
C ALA A 360 24.34 -4.28 -9.60
N GLU A 361 24.83 -4.53 -8.39
CA GLU A 361 26.09 -5.24 -8.19
C GLU A 361 25.85 -6.73 -8.45
N ASP A 362 26.81 -7.37 -9.07
CA ASP A 362 26.79 -8.80 -9.36
C ASP A 362 26.76 -9.62 -8.07
N ALA A 363 25.92 -10.67 -8.05
CA ALA A 363 25.70 -11.47 -6.83
C ALA A 363 26.97 -12.22 -6.39
N ASP A 364 27.79 -12.74 -7.31
CA ASP A 364 29.07 -13.40 -6.98
C ASP A 364 30.07 -12.39 -6.39
N SER A 365 30.08 -11.15 -6.92
CA SER A 365 30.90 -10.05 -6.40
C SER A 365 30.51 -9.71 -4.96
N LEU A 366 29.20 -9.58 -4.68
CA LEU A 366 28.67 -9.31 -3.32
C LEU A 366 28.99 -10.47 -2.37
N ALA A 367 28.76 -11.72 -2.77
CA ALA A 367 29.13 -12.89 -1.96
C ALA A 367 30.63 -12.87 -1.59
N GLY A 368 31.50 -12.56 -2.56
CA GLY A 368 32.94 -12.42 -2.31
C GLY A 368 33.31 -11.26 -1.36
N VAL A 369 32.49 -10.20 -1.22
CA VAL A 369 32.69 -9.14 -0.24
C VAL A 369 32.41 -9.68 1.17
N PHE A 370 31.30 -10.40 1.39
CA PHE A 370 30.95 -10.98 2.69
C PHE A 370 31.92 -12.08 3.12
N GLU A 371 32.36 -12.96 2.22
CA GLU A 371 33.36 -13.97 2.52
C GLU A 371 34.69 -13.37 2.99
N LYS A 372 35.08 -12.21 2.46
CA LYS A 372 36.27 -11.48 2.93
C LYS A 372 36.10 -10.89 4.34
N GLN A 373 34.87 -10.65 4.79
CA GLN A 373 34.55 -10.26 6.17
C GLN A 373 34.40 -11.46 7.10
N GLY A 374 34.52 -12.70 6.58
CA GLY A 374 34.43 -13.93 7.34
C GLY A 374 33.01 -14.48 7.50
N VAL A 375 32.04 -13.94 6.78
CA VAL A 375 30.64 -14.40 6.76
C VAL A 375 30.43 -15.37 5.62
N GLY A 376 29.79 -16.51 5.87
CA GLY A 376 29.42 -17.47 4.82
C GLY A 376 28.41 -16.85 3.84
N ALA A 377 28.67 -16.94 2.56
CA ALA A 377 27.78 -16.35 1.57
C ALA A 377 27.51 -17.28 0.39
N SER A 378 26.35 -17.13 -0.25
CA SER A 378 25.99 -17.80 -1.51
C SER A 378 25.37 -16.80 -2.48
N ALA A 379 25.72 -16.91 -3.76
CA ALA A 379 25.16 -16.06 -4.81
C ALA A 379 23.95 -16.74 -5.45
N HIS A 380 22.92 -15.94 -5.75
CA HIS A 380 21.67 -16.36 -6.40
C HIS A 380 21.37 -15.50 -7.62
N GLY A 381 20.73 -16.09 -8.64
CA GLY A 381 20.45 -15.44 -9.92
C GLY A 381 19.36 -14.34 -9.85
N GLY A 382 18.74 -14.10 -8.68
CA GLY A 382 17.75 -13.07 -8.48
C GLY A 382 17.20 -13.05 -7.05
N VAL A 383 16.49 -11.97 -6.73
CA VAL A 383 16.01 -11.70 -5.37
C VAL A 383 15.08 -12.79 -4.85
N VAL A 384 14.09 -13.20 -5.64
CA VAL A 384 13.10 -14.23 -5.24
C VAL A 384 13.77 -15.57 -4.93
N GLU A 385 14.80 -15.96 -5.70
CA GLU A 385 15.56 -17.18 -5.46
C GLU A 385 16.32 -17.11 -4.14
N GLY A 386 17.01 -15.99 -3.90
CA GLY A 386 17.74 -15.76 -2.64
C GLY A 386 16.82 -15.75 -1.42
N VAL A 387 15.66 -15.09 -1.50
CA VAL A 387 14.67 -15.09 -0.41
C VAL A 387 14.15 -16.49 -0.12
N ARG A 388 13.78 -17.26 -1.15
CA ARG A 388 13.33 -18.65 -0.97
C ARG A 388 14.43 -19.54 -0.35
N ALA A 389 15.68 -19.34 -0.74
CA ALA A 389 16.81 -20.07 -0.17
C ALA A 389 17.02 -19.70 1.31
N ALA A 390 16.91 -18.41 1.66
CA ALA A 390 16.99 -17.93 3.04
C ALA A 390 15.89 -18.53 3.91
N LEU A 391 14.62 -18.40 3.47
CA LEU A 391 13.46 -18.96 4.18
C LEU A 391 13.51 -20.48 4.28
N GLY A 392 13.94 -21.18 3.23
CA GLY A 392 14.06 -22.64 3.23
C GLY A 392 15.16 -23.19 4.13
N SER A 393 16.08 -22.33 4.59
CA SER A 393 17.16 -22.69 5.52
C SER A 393 16.96 -22.11 6.93
N ALA A 394 15.95 -21.29 7.15
CA ALA A 394 15.62 -20.69 8.43
C ALA A 394 14.71 -21.60 9.24
N ASP A 395 14.96 -21.64 10.55
CA ASP A 395 14.06 -22.22 11.53
C ASP A 395 13.06 -21.15 12.02
N GLU A 396 12.00 -21.54 12.73
CA GLU A 396 10.92 -20.66 13.19
C GLU A 396 11.41 -19.52 14.10
N ASP A 397 12.45 -19.78 14.89
CA ASP A 397 13.07 -18.82 15.83
C ASP A 397 14.20 -17.98 15.19
N ASP A 398 14.45 -18.11 13.87
CA ASP A 398 15.46 -17.34 13.16
C ASP A 398 14.92 -15.98 12.67
N ALA A 399 15.85 -15.08 12.31
CA ALA A 399 15.53 -13.87 11.58
C ALA A 399 16.06 -13.92 10.14
N VAL A 400 15.22 -13.49 9.18
CA VAL A 400 15.59 -13.29 7.78
C VAL A 400 15.44 -11.80 7.44
N VAL A 401 16.54 -11.15 7.11
CA VAL A 401 16.56 -9.73 6.77
C VAL A 401 16.84 -9.55 5.29
N ILE A 402 16.00 -8.79 4.61
CA ILE A 402 16.18 -8.43 3.20
C ILE A 402 16.60 -6.96 3.13
N ALA A 403 17.81 -6.68 2.63
CA ALA A 403 18.38 -5.34 2.64
C ALA A 403 19.34 -5.06 1.48
N GLY A 404 19.96 -3.87 1.50
CA GLY A 404 21.00 -3.42 0.56
C GLY A 404 20.51 -2.46 -0.52
N SER A 405 19.23 -2.50 -0.87
CA SER A 405 18.61 -1.50 -1.77
C SER A 405 17.08 -1.54 -1.71
N LEU A 406 16.46 -0.40 -2.04
CA LEU A 406 15.00 -0.36 -2.20
C LEU A 406 14.50 -1.36 -3.27
N TRP A 407 15.29 -1.61 -4.31
CA TRP A 407 14.92 -2.53 -5.39
C TRP A 407 14.92 -3.99 -4.96
N THR A 408 15.88 -4.38 -4.12
CA THR A 408 15.90 -5.71 -3.50
C THR A 408 14.66 -5.92 -2.64
N VAL A 409 14.35 -4.93 -1.80
CA VAL A 409 13.14 -4.94 -0.96
C VAL A 409 11.87 -4.99 -1.80
N ALA A 410 11.76 -4.17 -2.84
CA ALA A 410 10.60 -4.15 -3.72
C ALA A 410 10.34 -5.51 -4.39
N GLU A 411 11.40 -6.17 -4.88
CA GLU A 411 11.27 -7.48 -5.50
C GLU A 411 10.89 -8.57 -4.49
N ALA A 412 11.50 -8.55 -3.31
CA ALA A 412 11.22 -9.51 -2.26
C ALA A 412 9.80 -9.36 -1.70
N ARG A 413 9.34 -8.12 -1.43
CA ARG A 413 8.07 -7.80 -0.79
C ARG A 413 6.86 -8.38 -1.52
N ARG A 414 6.95 -8.53 -2.84
CA ARG A 414 5.89 -9.14 -3.65
C ARG A 414 5.60 -10.60 -3.31
N LEU A 415 6.48 -11.28 -2.59
CA LEU A 415 6.21 -12.63 -2.09
C LEU A 415 5.13 -12.65 -0.99
N TRP A 416 4.89 -11.52 -0.33
CA TRP A 416 3.91 -11.38 0.75
C TRP A 416 2.67 -10.58 0.35
N THR A 417 2.75 -9.68 -0.63
CA THR A 417 1.59 -8.94 -1.12
C THR A 417 0.78 -9.72 -2.14
N GLU A 418 1.43 -10.60 -2.93
CA GLU A 418 0.79 -11.42 -3.98
C GLU A 418 -0.21 -10.64 -4.86
N ASP A 419 0.13 -9.38 -5.17
CA ASP A 419 -0.76 -8.40 -5.82
C ASP A 419 -1.05 -8.67 -7.31
N ALA A 420 -0.42 -9.69 -7.91
CA ALA A 420 -0.73 -10.11 -9.27
C ALA A 420 -2.06 -10.88 -9.31
N THR A 421 -3.02 -10.34 -10.04
CA THR A 421 -4.33 -10.98 -10.23
C THR A 421 -4.36 -11.88 -11.45
N ALA A 422 -5.15 -12.94 -11.41
CA ALA A 422 -5.36 -13.86 -12.52
C ALA A 422 -6.86 -13.99 -12.82
N ALA A 423 -7.25 -13.79 -14.09
CA ALA A 423 -8.62 -13.97 -14.54
C ALA A 423 -8.74 -15.19 -15.45
N ALA A 424 -9.66 -16.08 -15.14
CA ALA A 424 -9.96 -17.23 -15.97
C ALA A 424 -10.96 -16.88 -17.07
N HIS A 425 -10.56 -17.05 -18.33
CA HIS A 425 -11.45 -16.89 -19.46
C HIS A 425 -11.77 -18.24 -20.08
N GLY A 426 -13.05 -18.62 -20.06
CA GLY A 426 -13.51 -19.91 -20.60
C GLY A 426 -13.25 -20.09 -22.10
N ARG A 427 -13.04 -18.98 -22.87
CA ARG A 427 -12.77 -19.00 -24.30
C ARG A 427 -11.68 -18.00 -24.66
N ALA A 428 -10.73 -18.45 -25.47
CA ALA A 428 -9.65 -17.59 -26.03
C ALA A 428 -10.17 -16.35 -26.77
N GLU A 429 -11.40 -16.39 -27.33
CA GLU A 429 -12.01 -15.28 -28.05
C GLU A 429 -12.42 -14.11 -27.12
N ASP A 430 -12.78 -14.38 -25.88
CA ASP A 430 -13.15 -13.35 -24.91
C ASP A 430 -11.90 -12.57 -24.49
N THR A 431 -10.76 -13.25 -24.40
CA THR A 431 -9.46 -12.65 -24.08
C THR A 431 -8.91 -11.77 -25.19
N LYS A 432 -9.20 -12.09 -26.47
CA LYS A 432 -8.80 -11.25 -27.62
C LYS A 432 -9.35 -9.85 -27.59
N ARG A 433 -10.46 -9.61 -26.88
CA ARG A 433 -11.03 -8.27 -26.70
C ARG A 433 -10.13 -7.38 -25.83
N TYR A 434 -9.42 -7.96 -24.87
CA TYR A 434 -8.48 -7.24 -24.02
C TYR A 434 -7.13 -6.99 -24.72
N PHE A 435 -6.69 -7.95 -25.53
CA PHE A 435 -5.44 -7.88 -26.26
C PHE A 435 -5.72 -7.92 -27.76
N ALA A 436 -6.03 -6.77 -28.35
CA ALA A 436 -6.32 -6.66 -29.78
C ALA A 436 -5.19 -7.23 -30.69
N SER A 437 -4.00 -7.46 -30.14
CA SER A 437 -2.82 -8.00 -30.83
C SER A 437 -2.38 -9.39 -30.33
N ALA A 438 -3.11 -10.04 -29.38
CA ALA A 438 -2.71 -11.35 -28.88
C ALA A 438 -3.00 -12.44 -29.91
N GLU A 439 -1.95 -13.13 -30.38
CA GLU A 439 -2.07 -14.39 -31.10
C GLU A 439 -2.11 -15.53 -30.08
N LEU A 440 -3.29 -16.09 -29.86
CA LEU A 440 -3.46 -17.23 -28.96
C LEU A 440 -3.25 -18.53 -29.74
N GLY A 441 -2.43 -19.43 -29.20
CA GLY A 441 -2.16 -20.74 -29.79
C GLY A 441 -3.41 -21.62 -29.93
N ALA A 442 -3.38 -22.56 -30.85
CA ALA A 442 -4.41 -23.60 -30.97
C ALA A 442 -3.95 -24.85 -30.22
N HIS A 443 -4.81 -25.38 -29.35
CA HIS A 443 -4.58 -26.61 -28.61
C HIS A 443 -5.59 -27.67 -29.04
N ASP A 444 -5.14 -28.90 -29.23
CA ASP A 444 -5.99 -30.05 -29.54
C ASP A 444 -6.70 -30.60 -28.30
N THR A 445 -6.27 -30.21 -27.09
CA THR A 445 -6.86 -30.56 -25.80
C THR A 445 -7.57 -29.35 -25.19
N PRO A 446 -8.52 -29.53 -24.26
CA PRO A 446 -9.18 -28.41 -23.58
C PRO A 446 -8.16 -27.52 -22.89
N ALA A 447 -7.78 -26.42 -23.55
CA ALA A 447 -6.93 -25.42 -22.99
C ALA A 447 -7.78 -24.31 -22.36
N ARG A 448 -7.31 -23.76 -21.25
CA ARG A 448 -7.89 -22.62 -20.59
C ARG A 448 -7.02 -21.38 -20.84
N THR A 449 -7.63 -20.22 -20.82
CA THR A 449 -6.92 -18.97 -20.97
C THR A 449 -6.97 -18.19 -19.68
N VAL A 450 -5.79 -17.79 -19.20
CA VAL A 450 -5.60 -16.98 -18.00
C VAL A 450 -5.00 -15.66 -18.39
N ARG A 451 -5.54 -14.56 -17.90
CA ARG A 451 -4.90 -13.27 -17.92
C ARG A 451 -4.22 -13.05 -16.57
N ILE A 452 -2.96 -12.68 -16.59
CA ILE A 452 -2.16 -12.33 -15.41
C ILE A 452 -1.80 -10.86 -15.55
N ASN A 453 -2.25 -10.06 -14.59
CA ASN A 453 -2.02 -8.63 -14.59
C ASN A 453 -0.83 -8.27 -13.72
N ASP A 454 -0.24 -7.11 -14.02
CA ASP A 454 0.73 -6.44 -13.15
C ASP A 454 2.04 -7.22 -12.93
N LEU A 455 2.45 -8.00 -13.93
CA LEU A 455 3.75 -8.68 -13.94
C LEU A 455 4.88 -7.68 -14.13
N ARG A 456 6.02 -7.92 -13.49
CA ARG A 456 7.26 -7.25 -13.88
C ARG A 456 7.73 -7.79 -15.23
N ARG A 457 8.53 -6.98 -15.91
CA ARG A 457 9.06 -7.35 -17.22
C ARG A 457 9.84 -8.67 -17.23
N ASP A 458 10.69 -8.89 -16.22
CA ASP A 458 11.49 -10.11 -16.09
C ASP A 458 10.62 -11.35 -15.80
N GLU A 459 9.57 -11.20 -14.98
CA GLU A 459 8.56 -12.24 -14.75
C GLU A 459 7.85 -12.59 -16.06
N ALA A 460 7.39 -11.58 -16.82
CA ALA A 460 6.73 -11.78 -18.10
C ALA A 460 7.64 -12.47 -19.14
N LEU A 461 8.91 -12.07 -19.25
CA LEU A 461 9.90 -12.71 -20.13
C LEU A 461 10.21 -14.14 -19.70
N SER A 462 10.26 -14.40 -18.40
CA SER A 462 10.41 -15.76 -17.87
C SER A 462 9.17 -16.61 -18.19
N LEU A 463 7.98 -16.05 -18.04
CA LEU A 463 6.73 -16.72 -18.39
C LEU A 463 6.64 -17.05 -19.89
N GLU A 464 7.03 -16.15 -20.79
CA GLU A 464 7.12 -16.43 -22.24
C GLU A 464 8.10 -17.56 -22.55
N ARG A 465 9.29 -17.51 -21.97
CA ARG A 465 10.35 -18.50 -22.20
C ARG A 465 9.96 -19.88 -21.69
N VAL A 466 9.45 -19.97 -20.48
CA VAL A 466 9.01 -21.23 -19.88
C VAL A 466 7.75 -21.73 -20.58
N GLY A 467 6.77 -20.86 -20.85
CA GLY A 467 5.56 -21.20 -21.58
C GLY A 467 5.84 -21.87 -22.91
N SER A 468 6.74 -21.29 -23.72
CA SER A 468 7.17 -21.90 -24.99
C SER A 468 7.82 -23.27 -24.81
N ARG A 469 8.49 -23.53 -23.68
CA ARG A 469 9.15 -24.80 -23.40
C ARG A 469 8.16 -25.89 -22.99
N VAL A 470 7.12 -25.53 -22.22
CA VAL A 470 6.13 -26.49 -21.73
C VAL A 470 4.92 -26.67 -22.67
N GLY A 471 4.87 -25.91 -23.78
CA GLY A 471 3.81 -26.00 -24.77
C GLY A 471 2.68 -24.98 -24.61
N ALA A 472 2.71 -24.16 -23.56
CA ALA A 472 1.75 -23.10 -23.33
C ALA A 472 1.96 -21.92 -24.29
N SER A 473 0.87 -21.29 -24.74
CA SER A 473 0.92 -20.06 -25.51
C SER A 473 0.88 -18.86 -24.55
N VAL A 474 1.91 -18.03 -24.59
CA VAL A 474 2.03 -16.83 -23.77
C VAL A 474 2.12 -15.60 -24.67
N SER A 475 1.30 -14.60 -24.39
CA SER A 475 1.32 -13.30 -25.06
C SER A 475 1.42 -12.20 -23.99
N VAL A 476 2.40 -11.33 -24.13
CA VAL A 476 2.67 -10.23 -23.20
C VAL A 476 2.26 -8.88 -23.82
N SER A 477 1.67 -7.99 -23.05
CA SER A 477 1.37 -6.63 -23.50
C SER A 477 2.66 -5.87 -23.84
N ARG A 478 2.59 -4.89 -24.74
CA ARG A 478 3.74 -4.03 -25.05
C ARG A 478 4.16 -3.26 -23.78
N TYR A 479 5.45 -3.18 -23.55
CA TYR A 479 6.02 -2.53 -22.38
C TYR A 479 7.28 -1.73 -22.75
N ALA A 480 7.55 -0.71 -21.95
CA ALA A 480 8.86 -0.07 -21.85
C ALA A 480 9.73 -0.75 -20.78
N PRO A 481 11.05 -0.51 -20.77
CA PRO A 481 11.89 -0.88 -19.64
C PRO A 481 11.33 -0.35 -18.32
N ASP A 482 11.38 -1.18 -17.29
CA ASP A 482 10.97 -0.86 -15.91
C ASP A 482 9.46 -0.65 -15.65
N THR A 483 8.58 -1.04 -16.57
CA THR A 483 7.12 -0.98 -16.37
C THR A 483 6.53 -2.35 -16.07
N TYR A 484 5.36 -2.34 -15.40
CA TYR A 484 4.54 -3.52 -15.22
C TYR A 484 3.74 -3.82 -16.48
N VAL A 485 3.57 -5.10 -16.77
CA VAL A 485 2.92 -5.62 -17.98
C VAL A 485 1.90 -6.69 -17.61
N ASP A 486 0.94 -6.90 -18.52
CA ASP A 486 -0.02 -7.99 -18.39
C ASP A 486 0.34 -9.10 -19.36
N ALA A 487 0.05 -10.34 -18.99
CA ALA A 487 0.26 -11.52 -19.84
C ALA A 487 -1.05 -12.29 -20.02
N VAL A 488 -1.17 -12.95 -21.16
CA VAL A 488 -2.22 -13.93 -21.43
C VAL A 488 -1.55 -15.28 -21.64
N VAL A 489 -1.95 -16.24 -20.84
CA VAL A 489 -1.47 -17.64 -20.93
C VAL A 489 -2.63 -18.49 -21.38
N THR A 490 -2.44 -19.24 -22.48
CA THR A 490 -3.35 -20.30 -22.91
C THR A 490 -2.64 -21.62 -22.74
N ALA A 491 -3.15 -22.46 -21.85
CA ALA A 491 -2.50 -23.71 -21.46
C ALA A 491 -3.54 -24.80 -21.14
N THR A 492 -3.16 -26.05 -21.35
CA THR A 492 -3.87 -27.20 -20.76
C THR A 492 -3.57 -27.27 -19.26
N PRO A 493 -4.36 -28.01 -18.46
CA PRO A 493 -4.09 -28.19 -17.02
C PRO A 493 -2.67 -28.68 -16.73
N ASP A 494 -2.11 -29.58 -17.54
CA ASP A 494 -0.78 -30.12 -17.34
C ASP A 494 0.33 -29.11 -17.71
N GLU A 495 0.14 -28.34 -18.77
CA GLU A 495 1.04 -27.25 -19.14
C GLU A 495 1.03 -26.15 -18.09
N TYR A 496 -0.14 -25.78 -17.55
CA TYR A 496 -0.25 -24.78 -16.48
C TYR A 496 0.40 -25.27 -15.18
N ARG A 497 0.20 -26.54 -14.82
CA ARG A 497 0.89 -27.14 -13.66
C ARG A 497 2.42 -27.11 -13.83
N SER A 498 2.90 -27.35 -15.05
CA SER A 498 4.33 -27.22 -15.35
C SER A 498 4.84 -25.78 -15.21
N LEU A 499 4.02 -24.76 -15.55
CA LEU A 499 4.34 -23.35 -15.29
C LEU A 499 4.41 -23.03 -13.79
N LEU A 500 3.53 -23.63 -13.00
CA LEU A 500 3.53 -23.50 -11.55
C LEU A 500 4.78 -24.13 -10.93
N ASP A 501 5.12 -25.37 -11.33
CA ASP A 501 6.31 -26.09 -10.84
C ASP A 501 7.63 -25.35 -11.15
N GLU A 502 7.68 -24.62 -12.27
CA GLU A 502 8.81 -23.77 -12.66
C GLU A 502 8.78 -22.38 -11.94
N GLY A 503 7.75 -22.13 -11.14
CA GLY A 503 7.62 -20.90 -10.35
C GLY A 503 7.36 -19.61 -11.14
N VAL A 504 6.93 -19.73 -12.41
CA VAL A 504 6.60 -18.56 -13.27
C VAL A 504 5.15 -18.16 -13.23
N VAL A 505 4.26 -19.00 -12.69
CA VAL A 505 2.94 -18.66 -12.21
C VAL A 505 2.87 -19.03 -10.73
N ARG A 506 2.12 -18.27 -9.94
CA ARG A 506 2.17 -18.39 -8.48
C ARG A 506 0.97 -19.13 -7.89
N LYS A 507 -0.12 -19.21 -8.64
CA LYS A 507 -1.39 -19.77 -8.16
C LYS A 507 -1.68 -21.11 -8.80
N PRO A 508 -2.11 -22.12 -8.03
CA PRO A 508 -2.53 -23.40 -8.54
C PRO A 508 -3.67 -23.27 -9.58
N PHE A 509 -3.73 -24.21 -10.49
CA PHE A 509 -4.75 -24.23 -11.53
C PHE A 509 -6.18 -24.22 -10.93
N ASP A 510 -6.37 -24.99 -9.87
CA ASP A 510 -7.69 -25.14 -9.21
C ASP A 510 -8.11 -23.85 -8.48
N GLU A 511 -7.17 -23.01 -8.02
CA GLU A 511 -7.48 -21.69 -7.47
C GLU A 511 -7.85 -20.69 -8.57
N VAL A 512 -7.17 -20.72 -9.71
CA VAL A 512 -7.43 -19.79 -10.83
C VAL A 512 -8.70 -20.16 -11.59
N PHE A 513 -8.97 -21.45 -11.74
CA PHE A 513 -10.14 -21.95 -12.47
C PHE A 513 -11.24 -22.46 -11.53
N GLY A 514 -11.14 -22.19 -10.26
CA GLY A 514 -11.91 -22.49 -9.09
C GLY A 514 -13.13 -23.38 -9.29
N ASN A 515 -13.16 -24.49 -8.58
CA ASN A 515 -14.34 -25.33 -8.54
C ASN A 515 -14.98 -25.26 -7.16
N GLY A 516 -16.22 -24.72 -7.13
CA GLY A 516 -17.23 -25.15 -6.18
C GLY A 516 -16.90 -24.95 -4.70
N HIS A 517 -16.68 -23.73 -4.25
CA HIS A 517 -16.98 -23.42 -2.86
C HIS A 517 -18.46 -23.04 -2.78
N GLU A 518 -19.22 -23.67 -1.89
CA GLU A 518 -20.55 -23.19 -1.53
C GLU A 518 -20.45 -21.73 -1.10
N THR A 519 -21.22 -20.85 -1.73
CA THR A 519 -21.22 -19.42 -1.37
C THR A 519 -22.12 -19.19 -0.16
N SER A 520 -21.55 -18.73 0.95
CA SER A 520 -22.29 -18.44 2.19
C SER A 520 -23.10 -17.13 2.09
N VAL A 521 -24.26 -17.13 2.72
CA VAL A 521 -25.17 -15.97 2.81
C VAL A 521 -24.98 -15.24 4.14
N MET A 522 -24.56 -13.99 4.09
CA MET A 522 -24.47 -13.09 5.24
C MET A 522 -25.69 -12.15 5.23
N GLY A 523 -26.60 -12.34 6.18
CA GLY A 523 -27.83 -11.53 6.33
C GLY A 523 -27.56 -10.21 7.05
N ILE A 524 -28.02 -9.08 6.49
CA ILE A 524 -27.83 -7.74 7.07
C ILE A 524 -28.90 -7.48 8.13
N LEU A 525 -28.49 -7.30 9.38
CA LEU A 525 -29.32 -6.92 10.50
C LEU A 525 -28.95 -5.53 11.02
N ASN A 526 -29.66 -4.49 10.55
CA ASN A 526 -29.45 -3.12 11.04
C ASN A 526 -30.24 -2.88 12.34
N VAL A 527 -29.54 -2.53 13.41
CA VAL A 527 -30.12 -2.16 14.70
C VAL A 527 -30.04 -0.63 14.85
N THR A 528 -30.80 0.07 14.01
CA THR A 528 -30.87 1.54 13.99
C THR A 528 -32.26 2.04 14.36
N PRO A 529 -32.41 3.25 14.90
CA PRO A 529 -33.74 3.80 15.31
C PRO A 529 -34.80 3.76 14.21
N ASP A 530 -34.39 3.90 12.96
CA ASP A 530 -35.26 3.87 11.78
C ASP A 530 -35.74 2.45 11.39
N SER A 531 -35.10 1.43 11.94
CA SER A 531 -35.38 0.03 11.61
C SER A 531 -36.54 -0.57 12.43
N PHE A 532 -36.87 0.05 13.59
CA PHE A 532 -37.86 -0.49 14.53
C PHE A 532 -38.80 0.63 15.03
N TYR A 533 -39.75 1.04 14.23
CA TYR A 533 -40.51 2.28 14.39
C TYR A 533 -41.66 2.29 15.42
N ASP A 534 -42.07 1.15 16.07
CA ASP A 534 -43.32 1.07 16.85
C ASP A 534 -43.21 0.57 18.32
N GLY A 535 -42.01 0.33 18.86
CA GLY A 535 -41.90 -0.22 20.22
C GLY A 535 -40.75 0.39 21.01
N GLY A 536 -40.91 0.60 22.33
CA GLY A 536 -39.82 1.07 23.20
C GLY A 536 -38.58 0.19 23.16
N GLU A 537 -37.43 0.64 23.69
CA GLU A 537 -36.08 0.04 23.61
C GLU A 537 -36.02 -1.49 23.80
N HIS A 538 -36.83 -2.06 24.69
CA HIS A 538 -36.89 -3.53 24.89
C HIS A 538 -37.54 -4.27 23.73
N ASN A 539 -38.51 -3.69 23.04
CA ASN A 539 -39.14 -4.32 21.88
C ASN A 539 -38.17 -4.37 20.65
N ALA A 540 -37.34 -3.34 20.51
CA ALA A 540 -36.38 -3.27 19.38
C ALA A 540 -35.32 -4.39 19.43
N VAL A 541 -34.85 -4.76 20.62
CA VAL A 541 -33.89 -5.90 20.76
C VAL A 541 -34.59 -7.23 20.52
N ASP A 542 -35.81 -7.43 21.04
CA ASP A 542 -36.58 -8.67 20.82
C ASP A 542 -36.89 -8.85 19.34
N ASP A 543 -37.33 -7.81 18.65
CA ASP A 543 -37.60 -7.82 17.19
C ASP A 543 -36.33 -8.10 16.37
N ALA A 544 -35.16 -7.56 16.79
CA ALA A 544 -33.88 -7.82 16.13
C ALA A 544 -33.45 -9.28 16.29
N VAL A 545 -33.60 -9.86 17.48
CA VAL A 545 -33.30 -11.26 17.76
C VAL A 545 -34.23 -12.20 16.98
N GLU A 546 -35.54 -11.91 16.95
CA GLU A 546 -36.49 -12.67 16.13
C GLU A 546 -36.11 -12.60 14.65
N ARG A 547 -35.74 -11.42 14.16
CA ARG A 547 -35.29 -11.24 12.77
C ARG A 547 -34.01 -11.99 12.46
N ALA A 548 -33.06 -12.08 13.39
CA ALA A 548 -31.84 -12.87 13.21
C ALA A 548 -32.16 -14.37 13.00
N HIS A 549 -33.05 -14.92 13.83
CA HIS A 549 -33.47 -16.31 13.67
C HIS A 549 -34.29 -16.55 12.39
N GLU A 550 -35.15 -15.60 11.99
CA GLU A 550 -35.83 -15.67 10.68
C GLU A 550 -34.84 -15.69 9.50
N MET A 551 -33.71 -14.97 9.60
CA MET A 551 -32.66 -14.99 8.57
C MET A 551 -31.98 -16.36 8.51
N ASP A 552 -31.66 -16.96 9.65
CA ASP A 552 -31.09 -18.30 9.74
C ASP A 552 -32.05 -19.34 9.13
N GLU A 553 -33.32 -19.35 9.52
CA GLU A 553 -34.34 -20.20 8.95
C GLU A 553 -34.54 -20.02 7.43
N ALA A 554 -34.27 -18.81 6.92
CA ALA A 554 -34.33 -18.47 5.51
C ALA A 554 -33.08 -18.89 4.72
N GLY A 555 -32.01 -19.31 5.41
CA GLY A 555 -30.76 -19.80 4.86
C GLY A 555 -29.62 -18.80 4.88
N ALA A 556 -29.55 -17.96 5.91
CA ALA A 556 -28.34 -17.18 6.21
C ALA A 556 -27.37 -18.08 7.00
N ASP A 557 -26.12 -18.09 6.60
CA ASP A 557 -25.02 -18.78 7.30
C ASP A 557 -24.37 -17.86 8.35
N VAL A 558 -24.51 -16.54 8.18
CA VAL A 558 -24.00 -15.50 9.08
C VAL A 558 -25.02 -14.39 9.21
N VAL A 559 -25.18 -13.84 10.42
CA VAL A 559 -25.98 -12.63 10.68
C VAL A 559 -25.04 -11.48 11.00
N ASP A 560 -25.08 -10.41 10.20
CA ASP A 560 -24.20 -9.25 10.32
C ASP A 560 -24.92 -8.09 11.01
N VAL A 561 -24.57 -7.85 12.28
CA VAL A 561 -25.23 -6.91 13.19
C VAL A 561 -24.56 -5.54 13.13
N GLY A 562 -25.27 -4.52 12.65
CA GLY A 562 -24.74 -3.15 12.53
C GLY A 562 -25.54 -2.12 13.32
N GLY A 563 -24.84 -1.29 14.14
CA GLY A 563 -25.43 -0.20 14.95
C GLY A 563 -25.28 1.18 14.33
N GLU A 564 -24.38 1.35 13.35
CA GLU A 564 -24.11 2.59 12.64
C GLU A 564 -24.46 2.46 11.14
N SER A 565 -25.03 3.50 10.55
CA SER A 565 -25.26 3.53 9.11
C SER A 565 -24.06 4.11 8.38
N THR A 566 -23.46 3.34 7.46
CA THR A 566 -22.36 3.77 6.61
C THR A 566 -22.81 4.37 5.26
N ARG A 567 -24.13 4.67 5.11
CA ARG A 567 -24.67 5.27 3.88
C ARG A 567 -24.16 6.68 3.67
N PRO A 568 -24.08 7.16 2.41
CA PRO A 568 -23.70 8.54 2.11
C PRO A 568 -24.52 9.56 2.91
N GLY A 569 -23.83 10.47 3.63
CA GLY A 569 -24.46 11.52 4.45
C GLY A 569 -24.98 11.08 5.82
N ALA A 570 -24.72 9.86 6.26
CA ALA A 570 -25.04 9.43 7.62
C ALA A 570 -24.12 10.15 8.64
N GLU A 571 -24.70 10.61 9.75
CA GLU A 571 -23.91 11.18 10.84
C GLU A 571 -23.26 10.05 11.65
N PRO A 572 -21.99 10.20 12.09
CA PRO A 572 -21.34 9.24 12.96
C PRO A 572 -22.09 9.06 14.29
N VAL A 573 -22.25 7.83 14.73
CA VAL A 573 -22.87 7.48 16.00
C VAL A 573 -21.79 7.45 17.09
N PRO A 574 -22.03 8.00 18.31
CA PRO A 574 -21.11 7.84 19.44
C PRO A 574 -20.90 6.36 19.80
N VAL A 575 -19.72 6.02 20.34
CA VAL A 575 -19.35 4.65 20.72
C VAL A 575 -20.39 4.03 21.68
N GLU A 576 -20.75 4.75 22.74
CA GLU A 576 -21.71 4.29 23.75
C GLU A 576 -23.09 3.96 23.13
N GLU A 577 -23.55 4.81 22.23
CA GLU A 577 -24.83 4.60 21.54
C GLU A 577 -24.82 3.39 20.60
N GLU A 578 -23.68 3.16 19.90
CA GLU A 578 -23.52 1.98 19.06
C GLU A 578 -23.45 0.70 19.89
N LEU A 579 -22.75 0.73 21.04
CA LEU A 579 -22.71 -0.36 22.01
C LEU A 579 -24.09 -0.70 22.54
N ASP A 580 -24.88 0.31 22.96
CA ASP A 580 -26.24 0.11 23.46
C ASP A 580 -27.18 -0.56 22.44
N ARG A 581 -26.91 -0.36 21.14
CA ARG A 581 -27.67 -0.99 20.06
C ARG A 581 -27.20 -2.43 19.76
N VAL A 582 -25.90 -2.65 19.65
CA VAL A 582 -25.29 -3.89 19.11
C VAL A 582 -25.20 -4.97 20.19
N LEU A 583 -24.67 -4.65 21.37
CA LEU A 583 -24.33 -5.65 22.38
C LEU A 583 -25.53 -6.49 22.84
N PRO A 584 -26.72 -5.91 23.16
CA PRO A 584 -27.85 -6.70 23.64
C PRO A 584 -28.36 -7.73 22.60
N VAL A 585 -28.14 -7.46 21.30
CA VAL A 585 -28.50 -8.39 20.22
C VAL A 585 -27.46 -9.48 20.12
N VAL A 586 -26.16 -9.11 20.03
CA VAL A 586 -25.04 -10.07 19.94
C VAL A 586 -25.08 -11.05 21.12
N GLU A 587 -25.18 -10.58 22.37
CA GLU A 587 -25.25 -11.44 23.58
C GLU A 587 -26.37 -12.49 23.54
N ARG A 588 -27.46 -12.22 22.80
CA ARG A 588 -28.62 -13.09 22.76
C ARG A 588 -28.60 -14.10 21.61
N ILE A 589 -27.88 -13.82 20.51
CA ILE A 589 -27.81 -14.69 19.34
C ILE A 589 -26.48 -15.42 19.23
N ALA A 590 -25.43 -14.94 19.92
CA ALA A 590 -24.13 -15.60 19.95
C ALA A 590 -24.25 -17.03 20.54
N GLY A 591 -23.55 -17.98 19.94
CA GLY A 591 -23.59 -19.40 20.32
C GLY A 591 -24.74 -20.20 19.70
N ASP A 592 -25.84 -19.54 19.27
CA ASP A 592 -26.90 -20.18 18.47
C ASP A 592 -26.68 -19.93 16.96
N LEU A 593 -26.18 -18.74 16.60
CA LEU A 593 -25.93 -18.30 15.23
C LEU A 593 -24.45 -17.89 15.06
N THR A 594 -23.93 -17.94 13.84
CA THR A 594 -22.66 -17.28 13.49
C THR A 594 -22.91 -15.78 13.35
N VAL A 595 -22.24 -14.98 14.17
CA VAL A 595 -22.48 -13.54 14.27
C VAL A 595 -21.30 -12.74 13.74
N SER A 596 -21.59 -11.83 12.80
CA SER A 596 -20.69 -10.76 12.37
C SER A 596 -21.10 -9.44 13.03
N VAL A 597 -20.14 -8.61 13.41
CA VAL A 597 -20.39 -7.24 13.86
C VAL A 597 -19.87 -6.25 12.83
N ASP A 598 -20.76 -5.39 12.29
CA ASP A 598 -20.41 -4.31 11.34
C ASP A 598 -20.06 -3.05 12.15
N SER A 599 -18.76 -2.85 12.42
CA SER A 599 -18.26 -1.66 13.11
C SER A 599 -16.80 -1.34 12.74
N ARG A 600 -16.51 -0.04 12.67
CA ARG A 600 -15.17 0.52 12.45
C ARG A 600 -14.48 1.03 13.72
N LYS A 601 -15.14 0.90 14.87
CA LYS A 601 -14.68 1.45 16.15
C LYS A 601 -14.04 0.35 17.01
N PRO A 602 -12.78 0.53 17.45
CA PRO A 602 -12.06 -0.51 18.19
C PRO A 602 -12.78 -1.00 19.43
N GLU A 603 -13.41 -0.08 20.22
CA GLU A 603 -14.11 -0.44 21.45
C GLU A 603 -15.39 -1.22 21.18
N VAL A 604 -16.15 -0.87 20.12
CA VAL A 604 -17.35 -1.64 19.72
C VAL A 604 -16.94 -3.04 19.26
N ALA A 605 -15.90 -3.14 18.43
CA ALA A 605 -15.35 -4.41 17.99
C ALA A 605 -14.94 -5.29 19.19
N ARG A 606 -14.16 -4.75 20.13
CA ARG A 606 -13.71 -5.46 21.34
C ARG A 606 -14.89 -6.03 22.13
N ARG A 607 -15.86 -5.18 22.46
CA ARG A 607 -17.00 -5.57 23.28
C ARG A 607 -17.92 -6.58 22.59
N ALA A 608 -18.11 -6.45 21.27
CA ALA A 608 -18.91 -7.40 20.51
C ALA A 608 -18.22 -8.78 20.39
N LEU A 609 -16.89 -8.82 20.20
CA LEU A 609 -16.12 -10.07 20.20
C LEU A 609 -16.10 -10.74 21.58
N GLU A 610 -15.95 -9.95 22.67
CA GLU A 610 -16.09 -10.44 24.05
C GLU A 610 -17.50 -11.01 24.33
N ALA A 611 -18.53 -10.46 23.68
CA ALA A 611 -19.92 -10.94 23.77
C ALA A 611 -20.20 -12.17 22.92
N GLY A 612 -19.26 -12.62 22.10
CA GLY A 612 -19.33 -13.85 21.32
C GLY A 612 -19.58 -13.68 19.83
N ALA A 613 -19.30 -12.49 19.24
CA ALA A 613 -19.26 -12.35 17.80
C ALA A 613 -18.07 -13.14 17.20
N ASP A 614 -18.26 -13.77 16.04
CA ASP A 614 -17.31 -14.63 15.35
C ASP A 614 -16.51 -13.88 14.28
N ILE A 615 -17.08 -12.80 13.74
CA ILE A 615 -16.52 -12.05 12.59
C ILE A 615 -16.57 -10.55 12.91
N LEU A 616 -15.49 -9.85 12.65
CA LEU A 616 -15.46 -8.39 12.63
C LEU A 616 -15.55 -7.91 11.18
N ASN A 617 -16.60 -7.16 10.84
CA ASN A 617 -16.79 -6.56 9.53
C ASN A 617 -16.47 -5.06 9.60
N ASP A 618 -15.27 -4.66 9.14
CA ASP A 618 -14.83 -3.26 9.19
C ASP A 618 -14.84 -2.62 7.80
N VAL A 619 -15.81 -1.74 7.58
CA VAL A 619 -15.97 -0.96 6.33
C VAL A 619 -14.75 -0.09 5.98
N THR A 620 -13.87 0.21 6.93
CA THR A 620 -12.62 0.94 6.68
C THR A 620 -11.48 0.01 6.24
N GLY A 621 -11.70 -1.31 6.28
CA GLY A 621 -10.73 -2.35 5.94
C GLY A 621 -9.58 -2.40 6.93
N LEU A 622 -9.88 -2.36 8.21
CA LEU A 622 -8.93 -2.37 9.32
C LEU A 622 -7.91 -1.22 9.25
N ALA A 623 -8.36 -0.03 8.82
CA ALA A 623 -7.47 1.13 8.72
C ALA A 623 -6.94 1.60 10.09
N ASP A 624 -7.67 1.35 11.16
CA ASP A 624 -7.24 1.67 12.53
C ASP A 624 -6.34 0.54 13.08
N PRO A 625 -5.09 0.86 13.50
CA PRO A 625 -4.19 -0.14 14.10
C PRO A 625 -4.75 -0.80 15.36
N GLU A 626 -5.55 -0.08 16.16
CA GLU A 626 -6.19 -0.64 17.36
C GLU A 626 -7.24 -1.68 16.98
N THR A 627 -8.03 -1.44 15.93
CA THR A 627 -9.00 -2.44 15.41
C THR A 627 -8.29 -3.71 14.96
N ARG A 628 -7.14 -3.58 14.27
CA ARG A 628 -6.31 -4.75 13.90
C ARG A 628 -5.84 -5.53 15.11
N ARG A 629 -5.37 -4.83 16.15
CA ARG A 629 -4.91 -5.47 17.39
C ARG A 629 -6.05 -6.20 18.11
N VAL A 630 -7.20 -5.55 18.23
CA VAL A 630 -8.41 -6.17 18.83
C VAL A 630 -8.78 -7.47 18.10
N ALA A 631 -8.77 -7.45 16.77
CA ALA A 631 -9.11 -8.63 15.98
C ALA A 631 -8.06 -9.75 16.10
N ALA A 632 -6.77 -9.40 16.13
CA ALA A 632 -5.68 -10.36 16.33
C ALA A 632 -5.73 -11.01 17.71
N ASP A 633 -5.95 -10.21 18.77
CA ASP A 633 -6.04 -10.70 20.15
C ASP A 633 -7.25 -11.64 20.36
N ALA A 634 -8.34 -11.40 19.63
CA ALA A 634 -9.55 -12.22 19.69
C ALA A 634 -9.50 -13.47 18.79
N ASP A 635 -8.48 -13.61 17.93
CA ASP A 635 -8.35 -14.68 16.94
C ASP A 635 -9.63 -14.88 16.10
N CYS A 636 -10.29 -13.78 15.73
CA CYS A 636 -11.56 -13.80 15.00
C CYS A 636 -11.36 -13.67 13.50
N ARG A 637 -12.37 -14.07 12.71
CA ARG A 637 -12.40 -13.74 11.28
C ARG A 637 -12.66 -12.26 11.08
N VAL A 638 -12.07 -11.69 10.01
CA VAL A 638 -12.20 -10.27 9.67
C VAL A 638 -12.64 -10.07 8.22
N VAL A 639 -13.54 -9.13 7.98
CA VAL A 639 -13.82 -8.63 6.63
C VAL A 639 -13.02 -7.36 6.40
N VAL A 640 -12.12 -7.42 5.42
CA VAL A 640 -11.22 -6.34 5.03
C VAL A 640 -11.73 -5.71 3.74
N MET A 641 -12.33 -4.52 3.84
CA MET A 641 -12.99 -3.88 2.71
C MET A 641 -12.14 -2.79 2.05
N ASP A 642 -12.23 -2.67 0.70
CA ASP A 642 -11.74 -1.50 -0.01
C ASP A 642 -12.82 -0.42 -0.13
N SER A 643 -12.65 0.70 0.57
CA SER A 643 -13.51 1.88 0.49
C SER A 643 -12.72 3.11 0.05
N VAL A 644 -13.37 4.00 -0.70
CA VAL A 644 -12.77 5.29 -1.08
C VAL A 644 -12.71 6.22 0.13
N ASN A 645 -13.80 6.33 0.84
CA ASN A 645 -13.95 7.07 2.10
C ASN A 645 -15.17 6.54 2.88
N VAL A 646 -15.17 6.75 4.17
CA VAL A 646 -16.29 6.37 5.06
C VAL A 646 -16.58 7.55 5.98
N PRO A 647 -17.80 8.10 5.96
CA PRO A 647 -18.91 7.78 5.05
C PRO A 647 -18.63 8.16 3.61
N VAL A 648 -19.29 7.49 2.65
CA VAL A 648 -19.07 7.71 1.22
C VAL A 648 -19.45 9.14 0.83
N ASP A 649 -18.50 9.87 0.21
CA ASP A 649 -18.77 11.16 -0.44
C ASP A 649 -19.16 10.92 -1.90
N PRO A 650 -20.40 11.19 -2.31
CA PRO A 650 -20.84 11.02 -3.70
C PRO A 650 -20.15 11.96 -4.70
N GLY A 651 -19.52 13.03 -4.20
CA GLY A 651 -18.78 14.01 -5.01
C GLY A 651 -17.30 13.64 -5.20
N ALA A 652 -16.79 12.64 -4.48
CA ALA A 652 -15.41 12.22 -4.59
C ALA A 652 -15.11 11.66 -5.99
N GLU A 653 -14.02 12.12 -6.60
CA GLU A 653 -13.57 11.55 -7.89
C GLU A 653 -13.15 10.10 -7.72
N SER A 654 -13.45 9.25 -8.70
CA SER A 654 -12.87 7.90 -8.77
C SER A 654 -11.34 7.97 -8.89
N TYR A 655 -10.64 7.23 -8.03
CA TYR A 655 -9.17 7.23 -7.93
C TYR A 655 -8.51 6.03 -8.62
N TYR A 656 -9.22 5.31 -9.47
CA TYR A 656 -8.73 4.07 -10.10
C TYR A 656 -8.39 4.30 -11.58
N ASP A 657 -7.26 3.75 -12.04
CA ASP A 657 -6.92 3.64 -13.46
C ASP A 657 -7.59 2.41 -14.09
N ASP A 658 -7.52 1.26 -13.41
CA ASP A 658 -8.33 0.06 -13.63
C ASP A 658 -8.91 -0.34 -12.29
N THR A 659 -10.23 -0.25 -12.15
CA THR A 659 -10.88 -0.39 -10.84
C THR A 659 -10.56 -1.71 -10.18
N VAL A 660 -10.62 -2.82 -10.92
CA VAL A 660 -10.44 -4.17 -10.36
C VAL A 660 -8.99 -4.41 -9.94
N THR A 661 -8.04 -4.09 -10.83
CA THR A 661 -6.61 -4.25 -10.54
C THR A 661 -6.17 -3.37 -9.36
N ASP A 662 -6.63 -2.12 -9.30
CA ASP A 662 -6.28 -1.21 -8.21
C ASP A 662 -6.92 -1.62 -6.88
N VAL A 663 -8.17 -2.09 -6.88
CA VAL A 663 -8.85 -2.62 -5.70
C VAL A 663 -8.16 -3.89 -5.22
N ALA A 664 -7.87 -4.83 -6.10
CA ALA A 664 -7.18 -6.09 -5.76
C ALA A 664 -5.83 -5.83 -5.10
N ARG A 665 -5.02 -4.90 -5.66
CA ARG A 665 -3.74 -4.51 -5.05
C ARG A 665 -3.93 -3.92 -3.66
N ARG A 666 -4.90 -3.03 -3.46
CA ARG A 666 -5.16 -2.42 -2.15
C ARG A 666 -5.65 -3.43 -1.13
N LEU A 667 -6.47 -4.39 -1.55
CA LEU A 667 -6.89 -5.50 -0.70
C LEU A 667 -5.71 -6.39 -0.30
N ALA A 668 -4.82 -6.72 -1.22
CA ALA A 668 -3.60 -7.48 -0.94
C ALA A 668 -2.70 -6.77 0.09
N GLU A 669 -2.53 -5.44 -0.03
CA GLU A 669 -1.79 -4.65 0.95
C GLU A 669 -2.47 -4.64 2.33
N ARG A 670 -3.79 -4.48 2.38
CA ARG A 670 -4.55 -4.52 3.64
C ARG A 670 -4.53 -5.91 4.29
N ALA A 671 -4.57 -6.98 3.49
CA ALA A 671 -4.39 -8.34 3.98
C ALA A 671 -3.00 -8.54 4.60
N LEU A 672 -1.95 -7.99 3.98
CA LEU A 672 -0.61 -8.01 4.56
C LEU A 672 -0.57 -7.22 5.87
N ASP A 673 -1.20 -6.05 5.95
CA ASP A 673 -1.27 -5.26 7.19
C ASP A 673 -2.03 -6.01 8.31
N ALA A 674 -3.09 -6.74 7.98
CA ALA A 674 -3.83 -7.60 8.92
C ALA A 674 -2.93 -8.75 9.43
N ARG A 675 -2.21 -9.43 8.53
CA ARG A 675 -1.26 -10.49 8.90
C ARG A 675 -0.10 -9.97 9.77
N ARG A 676 0.44 -8.81 9.44
CA ARG A 676 1.46 -8.13 10.28
C ARG A 676 0.96 -7.85 11.69
N ALA A 677 -0.32 -7.53 11.85
CA ALA A 677 -0.94 -7.36 13.17
C ALA A 677 -1.13 -8.70 13.93
N GLY A 678 -1.00 -9.85 13.27
CA GLY A 678 -1.11 -11.17 13.86
C GLY A 678 -2.41 -11.91 13.53
N ILE A 679 -3.19 -11.41 12.58
CA ILE A 679 -4.39 -12.09 12.09
C ILE A 679 -3.97 -13.18 11.09
N ASP A 680 -4.38 -14.42 11.33
CA ASP A 680 -4.08 -15.53 10.44
C ASP A 680 -4.70 -15.31 9.04
N ALA A 681 -4.00 -15.76 8.00
CA ALA A 681 -4.47 -15.63 6.62
C ALA A 681 -5.85 -16.29 6.40
N ASP A 682 -6.10 -17.41 7.06
CA ASP A 682 -7.37 -18.15 7.00
C ASP A 682 -8.54 -17.39 7.67
N ASN A 683 -8.24 -16.41 8.51
CA ASN A 683 -9.22 -15.55 9.16
C ASN A 683 -9.55 -14.29 8.34
N ILE A 684 -8.91 -14.05 7.20
CA ILE A 684 -9.13 -12.86 6.38
C ILE A 684 -10.15 -13.13 5.28
N ILE A 685 -11.17 -12.28 5.19
CA ILE A 685 -12.17 -12.23 4.12
C ILE A 685 -12.02 -10.88 3.42
N LEU A 686 -11.84 -10.86 2.10
CA LEU A 686 -11.70 -9.62 1.33
C LEU A 686 -13.06 -9.12 0.81
N ASP A 687 -13.32 -7.82 0.87
CA ASP A 687 -14.50 -7.20 0.25
C ASP A 687 -14.04 -6.08 -0.73
N PRO A 688 -14.30 -6.19 -2.03
CA PRO A 688 -13.96 -5.15 -2.99
C PRO A 688 -14.71 -3.83 -2.78
N GLY A 689 -15.67 -3.77 -1.86
CA GLY A 689 -16.40 -2.56 -1.47
C GLY A 689 -17.26 -2.01 -2.61
N VAL A 690 -18.03 -2.86 -3.27
CA VAL A 690 -18.99 -2.45 -4.32
C VAL A 690 -19.96 -1.43 -3.76
N GLY A 691 -20.14 -0.27 -4.42
CA GLY A 691 -20.99 0.82 -3.96
C GLY A 691 -20.33 1.78 -2.97
N PHE A 692 -19.02 1.68 -2.73
CA PHE A 692 -18.27 2.54 -1.83
C PHE A 692 -17.31 3.48 -2.60
N GLY A 693 -17.89 4.41 -3.38
CA GLY A 693 -17.16 5.52 -3.99
C GLY A 693 -16.46 5.23 -5.33
N LYS A 694 -16.73 4.07 -5.96
CA LYS A 694 -16.07 3.68 -7.22
C LYS A 694 -16.84 4.10 -8.47
N GLY A 695 -18.07 4.61 -8.29
CA GLY A 695 -19.00 4.95 -9.37
C GLY A 695 -19.62 3.73 -10.04
N THR A 696 -20.69 3.94 -10.79
CA THR A 696 -21.47 2.85 -11.40
C THR A 696 -20.64 1.95 -12.32
N ASP A 697 -19.78 2.53 -13.15
CA ASP A 697 -18.93 1.74 -14.06
C ASP A 697 -17.92 0.89 -13.29
N GLY A 698 -17.29 1.45 -12.25
CA GLY A 698 -16.34 0.72 -11.41
C GLY A 698 -17.01 -0.40 -10.61
N ASP A 699 -18.21 -0.16 -10.06
CA ASP A 699 -18.97 -1.17 -9.34
C ASP A 699 -19.41 -2.34 -10.26
N LEU A 700 -19.83 -2.02 -11.51
CA LEU A 700 -20.14 -3.04 -12.51
C LEU A 700 -18.90 -3.84 -12.93
N GLU A 701 -17.73 -3.19 -13.06
CA GLU A 701 -16.48 -3.87 -13.35
C GLU A 701 -16.10 -4.86 -12.24
N LEU A 702 -16.21 -4.47 -10.97
CA LEU A 702 -15.92 -5.34 -9.84
C LEU A 702 -16.81 -6.58 -9.80
N VAL A 703 -18.11 -6.44 -10.08
CA VAL A 703 -19.01 -7.57 -10.16
C VAL A 703 -18.71 -8.44 -11.38
N ARG A 704 -18.44 -7.82 -12.54
CA ARG A 704 -18.14 -8.54 -13.79
C ARG A 704 -16.88 -9.38 -13.72
N ARG A 705 -15.84 -8.86 -13.03
CA ARG A 705 -14.50 -9.43 -12.92
C ARG A 705 -14.23 -9.94 -11.50
N ALA A 706 -15.24 -10.56 -10.88
CA ALA A 706 -15.15 -11.06 -9.51
C ALA A 706 -14.07 -12.15 -9.36
N ASP A 707 -13.84 -12.93 -10.40
CA ASP A 707 -12.79 -13.94 -10.49
C ASP A 707 -11.37 -13.36 -10.30
N GLU A 708 -11.12 -12.13 -10.72
CA GLU A 708 -9.84 -11.48 -10.52
C GLU A 708 -9.58 -11.16 -9.03
N VAL A 709 -10.59 -10.72 -8.29
CA VAL A 709 -10.48 -10.48 -6.85
C VAL A 709 -10.36 -11.81 -6.10
N ALA A 710 -11.16 -12.82 -6.47
CA ALA A 710 -11.08 -14.16 -5.89
C ALA A 710 -9.70 -14.80 -6.08
N SER A 711 -9.00 -14.45 -7.18
CA SER A 711 -7.65 -14.95 -7.46
C SER A 711 -6.57 -14.47 -6.46
N LEU A 712 -6.89 -13.56 -5.52
CA LEU A 712 -5.97 -13.18 -4.44
C LEU A 712 -5.74 -14.31 -3.42
N GLY A 713 -6.54 -15.38 -3.46
CA GLY A 713 -6.35 -16.57 -2.61
C GLY A 713 -6.98 -16.47 -1.23
N TYR A 714 -7.77 -15.43 -0.98
CA TYR A 714 -8.57 -15.25 0.23
C TYR A 714 -10.05 -15.47 -0.09
N PRO A 715 -10.89 -15.87 0.88
CA PRO A 715 -12.34 -15.78 0.75
C PRO A 715 -12.79 -14.36 0.38
N VAL A 716 -13.75 -14.20 -0.54
CA VAL A 716 -14.21 -12.88 -1.00
C VAL A 716 -15.69 -12.69 -0.72
N LEU A 717 -16.04 -11.53 -0.15
CA LEU A 717 -17.40 -11.11 0.13
C LEU A 717 -17.87 -10.08 -0.90
N TYR A 718 -19.08 -10.24 -1.43
CA TYR A 718 -19.74 -9.28 -2.31
C TYR A 718 -21.04 -8.76 -1.69
N GLY A 719 -21.08 -7.43 -1.43
CA GLY A 719 -22.26 -6.73 -0.91
C GLY A 719 -22.97 -5.89 -1.98
N CYS A 720 -23.73 -6.49 -2.89
CA CYS A 720 -24.43 -5.78 -3.98
C CYS A 720 -25.87 -5.36 -3.62
N SER A 721 -26.40 -5.79 -2.45
CA SER A 721 -27.81 -5.75 -2.13
C SER A 721 -28.40 -4.34 -2.15
N ARG A 722 -29.36 -4.12 -3.04
CA ARG A 722 -30.18 -2.90 -3.25
C ARG A 722 -29.38 -1.60 -3.49
N LYS A 723 -28.10 -1.70 -3.88
CA LYS A 723 -27.19 -0.56 -4.12
C LYS A 723 -27.58 0.26 -5.34
N SER A 724 -27.17 1.54 -5.38
CA SER A 724 -27.59 2.53 -6.40
C SER A 724 -27.16 2.17 -7.79
N PHE A 725 -25.95 1.63 -7.97
CA PHE A 725 -25.41 1.24 -9.28
C PHE A 725 -26.29 0.24 -10.02
N LEU A 726 -26.99 -0.66 -9.29
CA LEU A 726 -27.95 -1.61 -9.87
C LEU A 726 -29.15 -0.88 -10.48
N GLY A 727 -29.65 0.15 -9.78
CA GLY A 727 -30.72 0.98 -10.30
C GLY A 727 -30.30 1.81 -11.52
N GLU A 728 -29.11 2.37 -11.51
CA GLU A 728 -28.55 3.13 -12.63
C GLU A 728 -28.33 2.24 -13.86
N ALA A 729 -27.81 1.03 -13.67
CA ALA A 729 -27.58 0.09 -14.76
C ALA A 729 -28.86 -0.50 -15.36
N THR A 730 -29.92 -0.68 -14.56
CA THR A 730 -31.13 -1.41 -14.97
C THR A 730 -32.38 -0.51 -15.14
N GLY A 731 -32.32 0.74 -14.67
CA GLY A 731 -33.49 1.63 -14.57
C GLY A 731 -34.43 1.31 -13.41
N ALA A 732 -34.07 0.36 -12.51
CA ALA A 732 -34.90 -0.07 -11.40
C ALA A 732 -34.97 0.97 -10.27
N ALA A 733 -36.19 1.32 -9.82
CA ALA A 733 -36.40 2.11 -8.62
C ALA A 733 -35.90 1.38 -7.37
N LYS A 734 -35.73 2.10 -6.25
CA LYS A 734 -35.10 1.56 -5.01
C LYS A 734 -35.83 0.29 -4.50
N ASP A 735 -37.14 0.24 -4.59
CA ASP A 735 -38.00 -0.86 -4.19
C ASP A 735 -38.05 -2.02 -5.22
N GLU A 736 -37.59 -1.77 -6.44
CA GLU A 736 -37.55 -2.78 -7.53
C GLU A 736 -36.17 -3.46 -7.66
N ARG A 737 -35.19 -3.16 -6.79
CA ARG A 737 -33.81 -3.64 -6.90
C ARG A 737 -33.58 -5.09 -6.41
N LEU A 738 -34.60 -5.80 -5.99
CA LEU A 738 -34.49 -7.22 -5.56
C LEU A 738 -33.90 -8.09 -6.67
N SER A 739 -34.51 -8.10 -7.86
CA SER A 739 -34.05 -8.93 -8.96
C SER A 739 -32.64 -8.60 -9.46
N PRO A 740 -32.27 -7.32 -9.66
CA PRO A 740 -30.88 -6.96 -9.96
C PRO A 740 -29.89 -7.35 -8.86
N SER A 741 -30.27 -7.24 -7.57
CA SER A 741 -29.42 -7.67 -6.44
C SER A 741 -29.13 -9.17 -6.49
N VAL A 742 -30.17 -10.00 -6.64
CA VAL A 742 -30.03 -11.46 -6.72
C VAL A 742 -29.18 -11.85 -7.94
N ALA A 743 -29.40 -11.20 -9.10
CA ALA A 743 -28.62 -11.48 -10.32
C ALA A 743 -27.13 -11.13 -10.15
N ALA A 744 -26.81 -10.02 -9.49
CA ALA A 744 -25.43 -9.60 -9.24
C ALA A 744 -24.71 -10.58 -8.28
N HIS A 745 -25.38 -10.99 -7.19
CA HIS A 745 -24.83 -11.98 -6.26
C HIS A 745 -24.68 -13.37 -6.90
N PHE A 746 -25.66 -13.81 -7.71
CA PHE A 746 -25.55 -15.05 -8.48
C PHE A 746 -24.34 -15.02 -9.44
N HIS A 747 -24.11 -13.89 -10.13
CA HIS A 747 -22.94 -13.73 -10.99
C HIS A 747 -21.64 -13.76 -10.19
N ALA A 748 -21.57 -13.06 -9.07
CA ALA A 748 -20.39 -13.05 -8.21
C ALA A 748 -20.07 -14.47 -7.67
N ALA A 749 -21.09 -15.23 -7.25
CA ALA A 749 -20.94 -16.62 -6.80
C ALA A 749 -20.36 -17.52 -7.88
N LEU A 750 -20.87 -17.46 -9.12
CA LEU A 750 -20.32 -18.19 -10.26
C LEU A 750 -18.87 -17.82 -10.60
N ASN A 751 -18.39 -16.66 -10.13
CA ASN A 751 -17.05 -16.14 -10.36
C ASN A 751 -16.19 -16.09 -9.07
N GLY A 752 -16.49 -16.98 -8.09
CA GLY A 752 -15.61 -17.24 -6.95
C GLY A 752 -15.88 -16.43 -5.69
N ALA A 753 -17.02 -15.73 -5.57
CA ALA A 753 -17.43 -15.13 -4.31
C ALA A 753 -17.69 -16.20 -3.25
N SER A 754 -17.03 -16.11 -2.09
CA SER A 754 -17.21 -17.05 -0.96
C SER A 754 -18.36 -16.62 -0.05
N TYR A 755 -18.67 -15.32 -0.03
CA TYR A 755 -19.75 -14.73 0.75
C TYR A 755 -20.55 -13.73 -0.07
N VAL A 756 -21.86 -13.63 0.20
CA VAL A 756 -22.69 -12.54 -0.28
C VAL A 756 -23.42 -11.88 0.89
N ARG A 757 -23.33 -10.55 1.00
CA ARG A 757 -23.97 -9.77 2.08
C ARG A 757 -25.27 -9.14 1.60
N VAL A 758 -26.41 -9.54 2.19
CA VAL A 758 -27.73 -9.33 1.61
C VAL A 758 -28.81 -8.91 2.61
N HIS A 759 -29.80 -8.13 2.14
CA HIS A 759 -31.05 -7.87 2.88
C HIS A 759 -32.08 -8.98 2.62
N ASP A 760 -32.08 -9.56 1.43
CA ASP A 760 -33.10 -10.48 0.91
C ASP A 760 -32.57 -11.92 0.96
N VAL A 761 -32.46 -12.46 2.18
CA VAL A 761 -31.81 -13.77 2.45
C VAL A 761 -32.50 -14.90 1.67
N ALA A 762 -33.81 -15.08 1.82
CA ALA A 762 -34.52 -16.20 1.26
C ALA A 762 -34.45 -16.29 -0.27
N GLU A 763 -34.52 -15.16 -0.97
CA GLU A 763 -34.44 -15.09 -2.42
C GLU A 763 -33.01 -15.35 -2.90
N THR A 764 -32.01 -14.81 -2.19
CA THR A 764 -30.59 -15.00 -2.54
C THR A 764 -30.14 -16.42 -2.27
N ALA A 765 -30.46 -17.02 -1.12
CA ALA A 765 -30.11 -18.40 -0.79
C ALA A 765 -30.69 -19.40 -1.81
N ARG A 766 -31.91 -19.14 -2.32
CA ARG A 766 -32.50 -19.98 -3.40
C ARG A 766 -31.74 -19.83 -4.72
N ALA A 767 -31.27 -18.64 -5.04
CA ALA A 767 -30.48 -18.40 -6.26
C ALA A 767 -29.10 -19.05 -6.18
N LEU A 768 -28.44 -18.98 -5.01
CA LEU A 768 -27.12 -19.58 -4.81
C LEU A 768 -27.13 -21.09 -4.89
N ARG A 769 -28.16 -21.77 -4.34
CA ARG A 769 -28.32 -23.22 -4.57
C ARG A 769 -28.41 -23.62 -6.06
N LEU A 770 -28.89 -22.69 -6.91
CA LEU A 770 -28.84 -22.92 -8.36
C LEU A 770 -27.41 -22.70 -8.92
N ALA A 771 -26.67 -21.73 -8.39
CA ALA A 771 -25.28 -21.52 -8.80
C ALA A 771 -24.43 -22.75 -8.49
N ASP A 772 -24.53 -23.28 -7.27
CA ASP A 772 -23.84 -24.52 -6.83
C ASP A 772 -24.19 -25.71 -7.73
N ALA A 773 -25.47 -25.92 -7.99
CA ALA A 773 -25.92 -26.99 -8.88
C ALA A 773 -25.43 -26.86 -10.33
N LEU A 774 -25.18 -25.65 -10.80
CA LEU A 774 -24.60 -25.39 -12.13
C LEU A 774 -23.09 -25.63 -12.16
N GLN A 775 -22.38 -25.41 -11.05
CA GLN A 775 -20.95 -25.65 -10.91
C GLN A 775 -20.64 -27.14 -10.73
N ASP A 776 -21.44 -27.89 -9.93
CA ASP A 776 -21.28 -29.30 -9.71
C ASP A 776 -21.50 -30.18 -10.98
N GLY A 777 -22.15 -29.63 -11.99
CA GLY A 777 -22.42 -30.30 -13.27
C GLY A 777 -21.38 -30.08 -14.36
N SER A 778 -20.35 -29.33 -14.11
CA SER A 778 -19.27 -29.00 -15.03
C SER A 778 -17.98 -29.70 -14.62
#